data_6aefa0941c77963c32441c2260b0a6c3
#
_entry.id   6aefa0941c77963c32441c2260b0a6c3
#
_cell.length_a   1.000
_cell.length_b   1.000
_cell.length_c   1.000
_cell.angle_alpha   90.00
_cell.angle_beta   90.00
_cell.angle_gamma   90.00
#
_symmetry.space_group_name_H-M   'P 1'
#
loop_
_entity.id
_entity.type
_entity.pdbx_description
1 polymer ?
#
loop_
_entity_poly.entity_id
_entity_poly.type
_entity_poly.pdbx_seq_one_letter_code
_entity_poly.pdbx_strand_id
1 'polypeptide(L)'
;MKTSIFSSAVASLFLLAGCQQSSNPEDQFVNDLMSKMTLAEKIGQTNLLPAPGPIVTGISEQTEIVGQIRDGRVGAILNIKGAEAIREYQRIAVEESRLGIPILFGLDVIHGYQTEFPIPLAVSCAWDTVGVKLSAEIAAREASTDGIAWTYSPMVDICRDARWGRIAEGNGEDPWLSGLLGRAYVQGWQGDDLSDKQTLMACLKHYALYGAAESGRDYNTTDMSENRMFNEYLLPYQMCVEAGVGSVMTSFNDINGTPATANRWLQNDVLRDKWNFDGFIVTDYGAIREMKAHGLGGDDVVTERALDATVDMDMCSELYVTQLEKLLNEKRITEKQIDDACRRVLQAKYRLGLFDDPYRYNDAERGKTELFKAENREAARQITANTFVLLKNDNDLLPLAKKGKIALVGPMANNKSQLRGCWSVSSDHTQYSTIFEVMKQRLAGQAEVRYAEGCHYSYDPVLEQRFLWNDQPSPRSHKELLDEALATARWADVVVAILGEAKEMTGEAASMCDITMQASQHDLLEALVKTGKPVVLLLANGRPMVLKWENANVPAILDIWFPGSEAGDAICDVLFGDKAPQGHLTTTFPQHAGQLPIYYNHKNTGRPIGENDYGKFTSGYLDVTNAPLYPFGYGLTYTTFEMSDIALNSDRLATNGSIEAKVTLTNTGKREATTIVQLYTHDLAGSITRPVQELKGFQHVTLKPGESKEVSFKVNAEMLKFYNAKLEYVYEPGELDLMIGLNCRDVKHSHFTLVQ
;
A
#
# COMPACT_ATOMS: atom_id res chain seq x y z
N MET A 1 23.02 -66.05 -60.44
CA MET A 1 24.00 -66.98 -59.79
C MET A 1 24.39 -66.37 -58.50
N LYS A 2 24.04 -67.09 -57.38
CA LYS A 2 24.65 -67.17 -56.05
C LYS A 2 25.17 -65.85 -55.44
N THR A 3 24.43 -65.17 -54.54
CA THR A 3 24.36 -65.38 -53.09
C THR A 3 25.66 -65.23 -52.32
N SER A 4 25.73 -64.26 -51.46
CA SER A 4 26.21 -64.54 -50.11
C SER A 4 25.81 -63.41 -49.14
N ILE A 5 25.09 -63.80 -48.12
CA ILE A 5 24.61 -63.04 -46.95
C ILE A 5 25.76 -62.97 -45.94
N PHE A 6 26.11 -61.80 -45.42
CA PHE A 6 26.87 -61.68 -44.19
C PHE A 6 26.04 -60.85 -43.18
N SER A 7 25.53 -61.52 -42.18
CA SER A 7 24.94 -60.95 -40.98
C SER A 7 26.05 -60.44 -40.08
N SER A 8 26.00 -59.17 -39.78
CA SER A 8 26.77 -58.57 -38.65
C SER A 8 25.82 -58.12 -37.59
N ALA A 9 25.82 -58.85 -36.49
CA ALA A 9 25.14 -58.46 -35.24
C ALA A 9 25.88 -57.32 -34.61
N VAL A 10 25.28 -56.13 -34.56
CA VAL A 10 25.73 -55.00 -33.72
C VAL A 10 24.99 -55.05 -32.41
N ALA A 11 25.72 -55.41 -31.36
CA ALA A 11 25.23 -55.33 -29.98
C ALA A 11 25.18 -53.88 -29.55
N SER A 12 23.99 -53.32 -29.45
CA SER A 12 23.77 -51.98 -28.90
C SER A 12 23.84 -52.07 -27.34
N LEU A 13 24.96 -51.64 -26.77
CA LEU A 13 25.03 -51.30 -25.37
C LEU A 13 24.21 -50.02 -25.13
N PHE A 14 23.02 -50.18 -24.54
CA PHE A 14 22.32 -49.05 -23.94
C PHE A 14 23.05 -48.67 -22.63
N LEU A 15 23.89 -47.64 -22.69
CA LEU A 15 24.30 -46.88 -21.52
C LEU A 15 23.09 -46.12 -20.98
N LEU A 16 22.46 -46.64 -19.93
CA LEU A 16 21.60 -45.91 -19.05
C LEU A 16 22.42 -44.82 -18.36
N ALA A 17 22.58 -43.67 -19.02
CA ALA A 17 22.97 -42.45 -18.34
C ALA A 17 21.75 -42.03 -17.53
N GLY A 18 21.70 -42.39 -16.26
CA GLY A 18 20.82 -41.79 -15.29
C GLY A 18 21.12 -40.30 -15.24
N CYS A 19 20.21 -39.47 -15.74
CA CYS A 19 20.20 -38.07 -15.38
C CYS A 19 20.02 -38.01 -13.85
N GLN A 20 21.11 -37.90 -13.10
CA GLN A 20 21.08 -37.28 -11.80
C GLN A 20 20.66 -35.84 -12.05
N GLN A 21 19.37 -35.53 -11.84
CA GLN A 21 18.97 -34.17 -11.56
C GLN A 21 19.82 -33.74 -10.36
N SER A 22 20.73 -32.80 -10.57
CA SER A 22 21.45 -32.16 -9.47
C SER A 22 20.35 -31.52 -8.59
N SER A 23 20.12 -32.13 -7.43
CA SER A 23 19.21 -31.56 -6.44
C SER A 23 19.67 -30.13 -6.15
N ASN A 24 18.73 -29.17 -6.20
CA ASN A 24 18.99 -27.78 -5.81
C ASN A 24 19.67 -27.79 -4.43
N PRO A 25 20.79 -27.05 -4.20
CA PRO A 25 21.45 -26.98 -2.90
C PRO A 25 20.52 -26.63 -1.74
N GLU A 26 19.54 -25.75 -1.96
CA GLU A 26 18.50 -25.39 -1.00
C GLU A 26 17.67 -26.62 -0.60
N ASP A 27 17.17 -27.37 -1.57
CA ASP A 27 16.36 -28.56 -1.32
C ASP A 27 17.15 -29.65 -0.58
N GLN A 28 18.41 -29.81 -0.95
CA GLN A 28 19.29 -30.79 -0.27
C GLN A 28 19.50 -30.40 1.18
N PHE A 29 19.84 -29.13 1.47
CA PHE A 29 20.04 -28.63 2.81
C PHE A 29 18.75 -28.78 3.68
N VAL A 30 17.62 -28.34 3.15
CA VAL A 30 16.35 -28.41 3.88
C VAL A 30 15.92 -29.85 4.13
N ASN A 31 16.09 -30.75 3.16
CA ASN A 31 15.82 -32.17 3.35
C ASN A 31 16.71 -32.80 4.46
N ASP A 32 18.01 -32.51 4.45
CA ASP A 32 18.96 -32.99 5.46
C ASP A 32 18.59 -32.47 6.86
N LEU A 33 18.18 -31.21 6.97
CA LEU A 33 17.73 -30.61 8.24
C LEU A 33 16.45 -31.28 8.73
N MET A 34 15.42 -31.35 7.87
CA MET A 34 14.11 -31.92 8.21
C MET A 34 14.20 -33.39 8.62
N SER A 35 15.15 -34.17 8.06
CA SER A 35 15.37 -35.54 8.44
C SER A 35 15.83 -35.72 9.89
N LYS A 36 16.35 -34.67 10.53
CA LYS A 36 16.81 -34.64 11.91
C LYS A 36 15.80 -34.09 12.89
N MET A 37 14.72 -33.44 12.35
CA MET A 37 13.70 -32.80 13.16
C MET A 37 12.69 -33.80 13.70
N THR A 38 12.26 -33.56 14.93
CA THR A 38 11.08 -34.22 15.51
C THR A 38 9.81 -33.56 14.93
N LEU A 39 8.67 -34.23 15.06
CA LEU A 39 7.37 -33.65 14.65
C LEU A 39 7.09 -32.32 15.36
N ALA A 40 7.38 -32.24 16.67
CA ALA A 40 7.18 -31.02 17.45
C ALA A 40 8.04 -29.85 16.94
N GLU A 41 9.29 -30.09 16.52
CA GLU A 41 10.15 -29.07 15.94
C GLU A 41 9.70 -28.64 14.54
N LYS A 42 9.18 -29.58 13.72
CA LYS A 42 8.58 -29.23 12.42
C LYS A 42 7.36 -28.31 12.60
N ILE A 43 6.47 -28.66 13.53
CA ILE A 43 5.31 -27.83 13.90
C ILE A 43 5.76 -26.49 14.48
N GLY A 44 6.85 -26.48 15.29
CA GLY A 44 7.41 -25.27 15.86
C GLY A 44 7.85 -24.23 14.82
N GLN A 45 8.34 -24.68 13.64
CA GLN A 45 8.71 -23.74 12.56
C GLN A 45 7.50 -23.00 11.96
N THR A 46 6.30 -23.52 12.12
CA THR A 46 5.06 -22.89 11.62
C THR A 46 4.41 -21.94 12.63
N ASN A 47 5.07 -21.64 13.75
CA ASN A 47 4.56 -20.82 14.85
C ASN A 47 5.24 -19.45 14.88
N LEU A 48 4.46 -18.38 14.78
CA LEU A 48 4.88 -16.99 14.86
C LEU A 48 4.26 -16.35 16.09
N LEU A 49 5.08 -15.88 17.02
CA LEU A 49 4.65 -15.30 18.31
C LEU A 49 5.06 -13.82 18.44
N PRO A 50 4.25 -13.01 19.17
CA PRO A 50 4.63 -11.65 19.48
C PRO A 50 5.66 -11.63 20.62
N ALA A 51 6.70 -10.82 20.51
CA ALA A 51 7.61 -10.58 21.61
C ALA A 51 6.92 -9.73 22.70
N PRO A 52 7.22 -9.97 23.99
CA PRO A 52 6.85 -9.04 25.06
C PRO A 52 7.53 -7.69 24.84
N GLY A 53 6.76 -6.60 24.87
CA GLY A 53 7.35 -5.27 24.70
C GLY A 53 6.32 -4.16 24.43
N PRO A 54 6.79 -2.96 24.11
CA PRO A 54 5.93 -1.80 23.91
C PRO A 54 5.26 -1.76 22.53
N ILE A 55 5.72 -2.56 21.55
CA ILE A 55 5.11 -2.62 20.22
C ILE A 55 3.94 -3.59 20.30
N VAL A 56 2.74 -3.09 20.03
CA VAL A 56 1.49 -3.86 20.01
C VAL A 56 0.80 -3.56 18.70
N THR A 57 0.66 -4.58 17.84
CA THR A 57 0.03 -4.47 16.50
C THR A 57 -1.22 -5.35 16.38
N GLY A 58 -1.72 -5.88 17.47
CA GLY A 58 -2.92 -6.73 17.51
C GLY A 58 -3.40 -6.95 18.95
N ILE A 59 -4.28 -7.90 19.17
CA ILE A 59 -4.75 -8.28 20.50
C ILE A 59 -3.58 -8.96 21.24
N SER A 60 -2.95 -8.25 22.14
CA SER A 60 -1.77 -8.74 22.88
C SER A 60 -2.16 -9.81 23.90
N GLU A 61 -1.68 -11.04 23.68
CA GLU A 61 -1.61 -12.07 24.72
C GLU A 61 -0.14 -12.26 25.08
N GLN A 62 0.21 -12.14 26.35
CA GLN A 62 1.58 -12.40 26.81
C GLN A 62 1.81 -13.89 26.94
N THR A 63 2.72 -14.42 26.14
CA THR A 63 3.14 -15.83 26.16
C THR A 63 4.56 -15.94 26.72
N GLU A 64 4.85 -17.01 27.47
CA GLU A 64 6.22 -17.35 27.84
C GLU A 64 6.95 -17.87 26.57
N ILE A 65 7.81 -17.03 25.99
CA ILE A 65 8.42 -17.30 24.69
C ILE A 65 9.77 -18.01 24.81
N VAL A 66 10.56 -17.73 25.85
CA VAL A 66 11.96 -18.22 25.98
C VAL A 66 12.02 -19.74 26.09
N GLY A 67 11.13 -20.35 26.89
CA GLY A 67 11.03 -21.80 26.99
C GLY A 67 10.64 -22.44 25.67
N GLN A 68 9.66 -21.84 24.95
CA GLN A 68 9.25 -22.34 23.63
C GLN A 68 10.39 -22.27 22.60
N ILE A 69 11.24 -21.23 22.64
CA ILE A 69 12.42 -21.13 21.77
C ILE A 69 13.41 -22.28 22.02
N ARG A 70 13.73 -22.54 23.31
CA ARG A 70 14.63 -23.65 23.70
C ARG A 70 14.10 -25.00 23.24
N ASP A 71 12.78 -25.19 23.28
CA ASP A 71 12.12 -26.41 22.85
C ASP A 71 11.97 -26.53 21.32
N GLY A 72 12.45 -25.52 20.55
CA GLY A 72 12.33 -25.50 19.08
C GLY A 72 10.89 -25.30 18.57
N ARG A 73 10.00 -24.68 19.39
CA ARG A 73 8.58 -24.50 19.13
C ARG A 73 8.23 -23.12 18.56
N VAL A 74 9.21 -22.33 18.14
CA VAL A 74 9.04 -20.97 17.59
C VAL A 74 9.82 -20.85 16.29
N GLY A 75 9.12 -20.62 15.19
CA GLY A 75 9.72 -20.40 13.87
C GLY A 75 10.03 -18.93 13.60
N ALA A 76 9.18 -18.04 14.09
CA ALA A 76 9.31 -16.59 13.88
C ALA A 76 8.83 -15.79 15.10
N ILE A 77 9.29 -14.54 15.19
CA ILE A 77 8.90 -13.58 16.23
C ILE A 77 8.57 -12.23 15.58
N LEU A 78 7.49 -11.59 16.04
CA LEU A 78 7.09 -10.24 15.62
C LEU A 78 7.06 -9.25 16.80
N ASN A 79 6.86 -7.97 16.51
CA ASN A 79 6.70 -6.88 17.50
C ASN A 79 7.92 -6.66 18.41
N ILE A 80 9.12 -6.85 17.86
CA ILE A 80 10.36 -6.59 18.56
C ILE A 80 11.24 -5.62 17.76
N LYS A 81 11.95 -4.74 18.45
CA LYS A 81 12.99 -3.89 17.88
C LYS A 81 14.17 -3.76 18.83
N GLY A 82 15.31 -3.32 18.27
CA GLY A 82 16.55 -3.14 19.00
C GLY A 82 17.49 -4.35 18.85
N ALA A 83 18.66 -4.08 18.30
CA ALA A 83 19.65 -5.09 17.95
C ALA A 83 20.01 -6.01 19.12
N GLU A 84 20.11 -5.47 20.34
CA GLU A 84 20.49 -6.24 21.52
C GLU A 84 19.39 -7.24 21.95
N ALA A 85 18.14 -6.80 21.95
CA ALA A 85 17.00 -7.66 22.31
C ALA A 85 16.80 -8.79 21.30
N ILE A 86 16.85 -8.48 20.00
CA ILE A 86 16.72 -9.47 18.92
C ILE A 86 17.88 -10.46 18.97
N ARG A 87 19.11 -9.97 19.21
CA ARG A 87 20.29 -10.83 19.31
C ARG A 87 20.17 -11.86 20.43
N GLU A 88 19.58 -11.49 21.56
CA GLU A 88 19.42 -12.43 22.69
C GLU A 88 18.43 -13.55 22.36
N TYR A 89 17.29 -13.26 21.76
CA TYR A 89 16.35 -14.31 21.30
C TYR A 89 16.98 -15.21 20.23
N GLN A 90 17.74 -14.63 19.30
CA GLN A 90 18.45 -15.42 18.30
C GLN A 90 19.52 -16.31 18.92
N ARG A 91 20.27 -15.80 19.91
CA ARG A 91 21.26 -16.58 20.64
C ARG A 91 20.62 -17.80 21.34
N ILE A 92 19.49 -17.61 22.01
CA ILE A 92 18.76 -18.71 22.66
C ILE A 92 18.36 -19.77 21.61
N ALA A 93 17.85 -19.34 20.48
CA ALA A 93 17.45 -20.26 19.39
C ALA A 93 18.64 -21.07 18.85
N VAL A 94 19.77 -20.40 18.60
CA VAL A 94 20.93 -21.03 17.92
C VAL A 94 21.79 -21.83 18.89
N GLU A 95 21.98 -21.36 20.15
CA GLU A 95 22.94 -21.94 21.10
C GLU A 95 22.26 -22.84 22.14
N GLU A 96 20.99 -22.66 22.46
CA GLU A 96 20.30 -23.37 23.54
C GLU A 96 19.25 -24.36 23.03
N SER A 97 18.80 -24.28 21.76
CA SER A 97 17.90 -25.28 21.17
C SER A 97 18.68 -26.46 20.57
N ARG A 98 18.02 -27.61 20.44
CA ARG A 98 18.65 -28.88 20.01
C ARG A 98 19.27 -28.82 18.60
N LEU A 99 18.61 -28.11 17.65
CA LEU A 99 19.04 -28.06 16.25
C LEU A 99 19.66 -26.72 15.85
N GLY A 100 19.59 -25.72 16.70
CA GLY A 100 20.14 -24.39 16.43
C GLY A 100 19.51 -23.71 15.22
N ILE A 101 18.20 -23.94 14.97
CA ILE A 101 17.49 -23.33 13.85
C ILE A 101 17.23 -21.86 14.17
N PRO A 102 17.69 -20.90 13.35
CA PRO A 102 17.50 -19.49 13.60
C PRO A 102 16.02 -19.06 13.51
N ILE A 103 15.67 -18.05 14.30
CA ILE A 103 14.35 -17.41 14.28
C ILE A 103 14.29 -16.40 13.14
N LEU A 104 13.12 -16.28 12.49
CA LEU A 104 12.81 -15.22 11.55
C LEU A 104 12.13 -14.06 12.31
N PHE A 105 12.75 -12.88 12.32
CA PHE A 105 12.21 -11.69 12.97
C PHE A 105 11.47 -10.83 11.99
N GLY A 106 10.18 -10.57 12.27
CA GLY A 106 9.29 -9.74 11.46
C GLY A 106 8.79 -8.51 12.19
N LEU A 107 8.52 -7.44 11.43
CA LEU A 107 7.92 -6.21 11.95
C LEU A 107 7.13 -5.51 10.84
N ASP A 108 6.10 -4.73 11.24
CA ASP A 108 5.35 -3.84 10.36
C ASP A 108 6.19 -2.60 9.98
N VAL A 109 7.14 -2.81 9.08
CA VAL A 109 7.91 -1.73 8.44
C VAL A 109 7.17 -1.34 7.17
N ILE A 110 6.06 -0.60 7.30
CA ILE A 110 5.11 -0.36 6.19
C ILE A 110 5.56 0.79 5.31
N HIS A 111 5.93 1.94 5.91
CA HIS A 111 6.37 3.13 5.17
C HIS A 111 7.60 3.80 5.81
N GLY A 112 8.46 3.01 6.41
CA GLY A 112 9.71 3.49 7.02
C GLY A 112 10.06 2.75 8.30
N TYR A 113 11.27 2.98 8.82
CA TYR A 113 11.73 2.44 10.10
C TYR A 113 12.04 3.56 11.11
N GLN A 114 13.19 4.21 11.05
CA GLN A 114 13.46 5.46 11.77
C GLN A 114 13.21 6.68 10.88
N THR A 115 13.55 6.61 9.61
CA THR A 115 13.11 7.54 8.59
C THR A 115 11.74 7.11 8.11
N GLU A 116 10.71 7.89 8.45
CA GLU A 116 9.35 7.64 7.99
C GLU A 116 9.05 8.41 6.72
N PHE A 117 8.63 7.68 5.70
CA PHE A 117 8.06 8.20 4.46
C PHE A 117 6.58 8.51 4.64
N PRO A 118 5.91 9.19 3.71
CA PRO A 118 4.47 9.32 3.73
C PRO A 118 3.77 7.95 3.76
N ILE A 119 2.52 7.92 4.22
CA ILE A 119 1.71 6.70 4.13
C ILE A 119 1.64 6.19 2.68
N PRO A 120 1.46 4.87 2.45
CA PRO A 120 1.48 4.31 1.10
C PRO A 120 0.49 4.97 0.13
N LEU A 121 -0.72 5.33 0.58
CA LEU A 121 -1.68 6.07 -0.24
C LEU A 121 -1.12 7.41 -0.73
N ALA A 122 -0.41 8.14 0.11
CA ALA A 122 0.28 9.37 -0.29
C ALA A 122 1.39 9.08 -1.29
N VAL A 123 2.25 8.10 -1.00
CA VAL A 123 3.35 7.72 -1.92
C VAL A 123 2.82 7.34 -3.30
N SER A 124 1.66 6.67 -3.36
CA SER A 124 1.03 6.31 -4.63
C SER A 124 0.68 7.54 -5.50
N CYS A 125 0.33 8.68 -4.86
CA CYS A 125 -0.01 9.92 -5.57
C CYS A 125 1.17 10.57 -6.30
N ALA A 126 2.40 10.15 -6.01
CA ALA A 126 3.55 10.54 -6.82
C ALA A 126 3.64 9.78 -8.16
N TRP A 127 2.95 8.65 -8.32
CA TRP A 127 3.00 7.76 -9.51
C TRP A 127 4.44 7.36 -9.87
N ASP A 128 5.32 7.26 -8.88
CA ASP A 128 6.77 7.11 -9.05
C ASP A 128 7.26 5.77 -8.49
N THR A 129 7.43 4.78 -9.38
CA THR A 129 7.97 3.46 -9.00
C THR A 129 9.41 3.52 -8.49
N VAL A 130 10.19 4.52 -8.91
CA VAL A 130 11.59 4.69 -8.46
C VAL A 130 11.61 5.22 -7.03
N GLY A 131 10.79 6.23 -6.73
CA GLY A 131 10.63 6.76 -5.37
C GLY A 131 10.09 5.71 -4.40
N VAL A 132 9.09 4.90 -4.82
CA VAL A 132 8.57 3.76 -4.05
C VAL A 132 9.67 2.75 -3.74
N LYS A 133 10.42 2.31 -4.76
CA LYS A 133 11.53 1.37 -4.57
C LYS A 133 12.58 1.93 -3.61
N LEU A 134 12.98 3.18 -3.77
CA LEU A 134 13.96 3.84 -2.91
C LEU A 134 13.49 3.94 -1.45
N SER A 135 12.20 4.26 -1.21
CA SER A 135 11.66 4.31 0.15
C SER A 135 11.73 2.95 0.85
N ALA A 136 11.42 1.87 0.14
CA ALA A 136 11.51 0.51 0.64
C ALA A 136 12.97 0.08 0.88
N GLU A 137 13.90 0.41 -0.01
CA GLU A 137 15.35 0.15 0.15
C GLU A 137 15.93 0.85 1.38
N ILE A 138 15.55 2.11 1.62
CA ILE A 138 16.00 2.86 2.80
C ILE A 138 15.45 2.21 4.08
N ALA A 139 14.16 1.91 4.10
CA ALA A 139 13.52 1.29 5.25
C ALA A 139 14.07 -0.11 5.55
N ALA A 140 14.35 -0.93 4.51
CA ALA A 140 15.00 -2.23 4.66
C ALA A 140 16.39 -2.11 5.26
N ARG A 141 17.18 -1.17 4.74
CA ARG A 141 18.54 -0.92 5.22
C ARG A 141 18.57 -0.46 6.67
N GLU A 142 17.61 0.36 7.09
CA GLU A 142 17.48 0.78 8.48
C GLU A 142 17.01 -0.38 9.39
N ALA A 143 15.91 -1.04 9.06
CA ALA A 143 15.31 -2.09 9.88
C ALA A 143 16.24 -3.29 10.07
N SER A 144 16.98 -3.65 9.03
CA SER A 144 17.95 -4.75 9.08
C SER A 144 19.12 -4.49 10.02
N THR A 145 19.39 -3.26 10.47
CA THR A 145 20.42 -3.00 11.49
C THR A 145 20.05 -3.57 12.86
N ASP A 146 18.77 -3.63 13.16
CA ASP A 146 18.25 -4.15 14.43
C ASP A 146 18.06 -5.67 14.42
N GLY A 147 18.14 -6.32 13.24
CA GLY A 147 17.97 -7.76 13.12
C GLY A 147 16.62 -8.17 12.51
N ILE A 148 15.82 -7.21 12.04
CA ILE A 148 14.61 -7.51 11.28
C ILE A 148 15.01 -8.03 9.90
N ALA A 149 14.42 -9.17 9.50
CA ALA A 149 14.68 -9.82 8.21
C ALA A 149 13.39 -9.98 7.36
N TRP A 150 12.23 -9.60 7.91
CA TRP A 150 10.93 -9.78 7.31
C TRP A 150 10.02 -8.59 7.61
N THR A 151 9.36 -8.05 6.58
CA THR A 151 8.36 -6.99 6.75
C THR A 151 6.98 -7.44 6.26
N TYR A 152 5.90 -6.91 6.88
CA TYR A 152 4.52 -7.20 6.48
C TYR A 152 4.02 -6.14 5.47
N SER A 153 4.76 -5.99 4.38
CA SER A 153 4.55 -5.04 3.27
C SER A 153 5.01 -5.69 1.95
N PRO A 154 4.41 -5.35 0.78
CA PRO A 154 3.42 -4.30 0.54
C PRO A 154 1.97 -4.75 0.79
N MET A 155 1.11 -3.76 1.09
CA MET A 155 -0.33 -3.90 1.05
C MET A 155 -0.82 -3.39 -0.31
N VAL A 156 -1.56 -4.25 -1.04
CA VAL A 156 -2.05 -3.95 -2.40
C VAL A 156 -3.55 -4.14 -2.57
N ASP A 157 -4.27 -4.15 -1.47
CA ASP A 157 -5.74 -4.22 -1.48
C ASP A 157 -6.33 -3.05 -2.25
N ILE A 158 -7.12 -3.32 -3.27
CA ILE A 158 -7.87 -2.30 -3.99
C ILE A 158 -9.03 -1.83 -3.12
N CYS A 159 -9.05 -0.54 -2.82
CA CYS A 159 -10.12 0.07 -2.04
C CYS A 159 -10.88 1.11 -2.86
N ARG A 160 -12.23 1.02 -2.85
CA ARG A 160 -13.17 1.91 -3.53
C ARG A 160 -14.20 2.53 -2.59
N ASP A 161 -14.08 2.20 -1.30
CA ASP A 161 -14.92 2.73 -0.23
C ASP A 161 -14.05 3.43 0.81
N ALA A 162 -13.99 4.75 0.74
CA ALA A 162 -13.15 5.58 1.61
C ALA A 162 -13.51 5.50 3.10
N ARG A 163 -14.62 4.84 3.47
CA ARG A 163 -14.96 4.60 4.88
C ARG A 163 -14.02 3.56 5.52
N TRP A 164 -13.38 2.70 4.74
CA TRP A 164 -12.41 1.73 5.23
C TRP A 164 -11.10 2.44 5.62
N GLY A 165 -10.68 2.31 6.89
CA GLY A 165 -9.50 3.00 7.42
C GLY A 165 -8.19 2.55 6.79
N ARG A 166 -8.09 1.27 6.41
CA ARG A 166 -6.87 0.69 5.83
C ARG A 166 -6.61 1.12 4.38
N ILE A 167 -7.50 1.90 3.75
CA ILE A 167 -7.19 2.56 2.46
C ILE A 167 -5.88 3.35 2.53
N ALA A 168 -5.52 3.88 3.71
CA ALA A 168 -4.26 4.59 3.98
C ALA A 168 -2.99 3.75 3.72
N GLU A 169 -3.11 2.42 3.83
CA GLU A 169 -1.99 1.49 3.71
C GLU A 169 -1.73 1.01 2.27
N GLY A 170 -2.68 1.25 1.35
CA GLY A 170 -2.66 0.76 -0.03
C GLY A 170 -2.27 1.81 -1.06
N ASN A 171 -2.43 1.44 -2.34
CA ASN A 171 -2.04 2.26 -3.48
C ASN A 171 -3.24 2.82 -4.26
N GLY A 172 -4.41 2.92 -3.62
CA GLY A 172 -5.62 3.50 -4.20
C GLY A 172 -6.55 2.50 -4.91
N GLU A 173 -7.28 2.98 -5.94
CA GLU A 173 -8.43 2.25 -6.53
C GLU A 173 -8.12 1.53 -7.85
N ASP A 174 -6.98 1.84 -8.49
CA ASP A 174 -6.63 1.27 -9.79
C ASP A 174 -5.79 -0.01 -9.65
N PRO A 175 -6.25 -1.14 -10.24
CA PRO A 175 -5.56 -2.42 -10.11
C PRO A 175 -4.17 -2.46 -10.75
N TRP A 176 -4.01 -1.83 -11.92
CA TRP A 176 -2.75 -1.86 -12.65
C TRP A 176 -1.68 -0.98 -11.98
N LEU A 177 -2.05 0.25 -11.60
CA LEU A 177 -1.14 1.15 -10.88
C LEU A 177 -0.73 0.58 -9.52
N SER A 178 -1.70 0.04 -8.75
CA SER A 178 -1.41 -0.63 -7.48
C SER A 178 -0.44 -1.80 -7.65
N GLY A 179 -0.61 -2.60 -8.72
CA GLY A 179 0.31 -3.69 -9.05
C GLY A 179 1.72 -3.21 -9.41
N LEU A 180 1.85 -2.11 -10.17
CA LEU A 180 3.16 -1.52 -10.50
C LEU A 180 3.90 -1.03 -9.25
N LEU A 181 3.19 -0.32 -8.36
CA LEU A 181 3.76 0.20 -7.12
C LEU A 181 4.06 -0.93 -6.14
N GLY A 182 3.18 -1.93 -6.03
CA GLY A 182 3.41 -3.14 -5.24
C GLY A 182 4.67 -3.90 -5.68
N ARG A 183 4.86 -4.06 -7.00
CA ARG A 183 6.10 -4.64 -7.57
C ARG A 183 7.33 -3.83 -7.18
N ALA A 184 7.26 -2.50 -7.23
CA ALA A 184 8.37 -1.64 -6.85
C ALA A 184 8.71 -1.75 -5.36
N TYR A 185 7.70 -1.88 -4.49
CA TYR A 185 7.91 -2.19 -3.07
C TYR A 185 8.62 -3.53 -2.88
N VAL A 186 8.14 -4.63 -3.50
CA VAL A 186 8.79 -5.95 -3.42
C VAL A 186 10.25 -5.87 -3.82
N GLN A 187 10.54 -5.21 -4.96
CA GLN A 187 11.92 -5.04 -5.45
C GLN A 187 12.78 -4.18 -4.52
N GLY A 188 12.19 -3.17 -3.88
CA GLY A 188 12.90 -2.33 -2.92
C GLY A 188 13.20 -3.06 -1.61
N TRP A 189 12.23 -3.80 -1.07
CA TRP A 189 12.44 -4.60 0.14
C TRP A 189 13.46 -5.71 -0.04
N GLN A 190 13.35 -6.49 -1.13
CA GLN A 190 14.11 -7.72 -1.33
C GLN A 190 15.42 -7.50 -2.09
N GLY A 191 15.59 -6.37 -2.78
CA GLY A 191 16.76 -6.16 -3.63
C GLY A 191 16.90 -7.20 -4.75
N ASP A 192 18.11 -7.34 -5.25
CA ASP A 192 18.45 -8.35 -6.26
C ASP A 192 18.88 -9.69 -5.65
N ASP A 193 19.28 -9.69 -4.38
CA ASP A 193 19.70 -10.87 -3.60
C ASP A 193 19.12 -10.76 -2.19
N LEU A 194 18.16 -11.61 -1.87
CA LEU A 194 17.49 -11.63 -0.57
C LEU A 194 18.46 -11.96 0.59
N SER A 195 19.59 -12.57 0.31
CA SER A 195 20.62 -12.84 1.29
C SER A 195 21.51 -11.64 1.63
N ASP A 196 21.35 -10.49 0.95
CA ASP A 196 22.06 -9.26 1.32
C ASP A 196 21.55 -8.78 2.70
N LYS A 197 22.48 -8.42 3.57
CA LYS A 197 22.19 -7.94 4.94
C LYS A 197 21.45 -6.60 5.02
N GLN A 198 21.18 -5.96 3.90
CA GLN A 198 20.47 -4.68 3.81
C GLN A 198 19.07 -4.82 3.23
N THR A 199 18.61 -6.06 2.99
CA THR A 199 17.28 -6.38 2.47
C THR A 199 16.35 -6.87 3.56
N LEU A 200 15.05 -6.91 3.27
CA LEU A 200 14.02 -7.61 4.04
C LEU A 200 13.20 -8.48 3.10
N MET A 201 12.81 -9.66 3.55
CA MET A 201 11.78 -10.42 2.83
C MET A 201 10.45 -9.68 2.90
N ALA A 202 9.81 -9.46 1.77
CA ALA A 202 8.50 -8.84 1.67
C ALA A 202 7.38 -9.84 1.99
N CYS A 203 6.26 -9.33 2.54
CA CYS A 203 5.03 -10.09 2.76
C CYS A 203 3.86 -9.34 2.10
N LEU A 204 3.38 -9.89 1.01
CA LEU A 204 2.25 -9.34 0.26
C LEU A 204 0.95 -9.52 1.03
N LYS A 205 0.22 -8.43 1.28
CA LYS A 205 -1.01 -8.44 2.09
C LYS A 205 -2.11 -7.56 1.52
N HIS A 206 -3.38 -7.78 1.90
CA HIS A 206 -3.90 -8.98 2.60
C HIS A 206 -4.59 -9.87 1.56
N TYR A 207 -4.16 -11.07 1.38
CA TYR A 207 -4.62 -11.94 0.31
C TYR A 207 -5.89 -12.71 0.72
N ALA A 208 -7.12 -12.29 0.21
CA ALA A 208 -7.33 -11.23 -0.76
C ALA A 208 -8.66 -10.50 -0.54
N LEU A 209 -8.86 -9.47 -1.36
CA LEU A 209 -10.12 -8.70 -1.49
C LEU A 209 -10.51 -7.84 -0.28
N TYR A 210 -9.66 -7.68 0.71
CA TYR A 210 -9.98 -7.05 1.98
C TYR A 210 -10.45 -5.59 1.84
N GLY A 211 -9.92 -4.85 0.85
CA GLY A 211 -10.36 -3.49 0.53
C GLY A 211 -11.77 -3.36 -0.06
N ALA A 212 -12.45 -4.49 -0.30
CA ALA A 212 -13.85 -4.54 -0.75
C ALA A 212 -14.84 -4.90 0.37
N ALA A 213 -14.42 -4.82 1.64
CA ALA A 213 -15.27 -5.13 2.79
C ALA A 213 -16.58 -4.31 2.76
N GLU A 214 -17.72 -4.97 3.01
CA GLU A 214 -19.03 -4.36 2.94
C GLU A 214 -19.14 -3.13 3.85
N SER A 215 -19.66 -2.03 3.30
CA SER A 215 -19.82 -0.75 3.96
C SER A 215 -18.51 -0.07 4.40
N GLY A 216 -17.36 -0.47 3.86
CA GLY A 216 -16.05 0.02 4.28
C GLY A 216 -15.73 -0.31 5.74
N ARG A 217 -16.40 -1.32 6.31
CA ARG A 217 -16.22 -1.71 7.71
C ARG A 217 -15.14 -2.76 7.80
N ASP A 218 -14.11 -2.48 8.60
CA ASP A 218 -12.99 -3.39 8.79
C ASP A 218 -13.43 -4.75 9.33
N TYR A 219 -12.73 -5.82 8.99
CA TYR A 219 -13.02 -7.23 9.32
C TYR A 219 -14.35 -7.77 8.78
N ASN A 220 -15.00 -7.05 7.86
CA ASN A 220 -16.32 -7.45 7.35
C ASN A 220 -16.21 -8.35 6.10
N THR A 221 -17.30 -9.01 5.80
CA THR A 221 -17.51 -9.88 4.63
C THR A 221 -17.17 -9.18 3.32
N THR A 222 -16.62 -9.95 2.37
CA THR A 222 -16.52 -9.56 0.96
C THR A 222 -17.20 -10.60 0.08
N ASP A 223 -17.95 -10.13 -0.92
CA ASP A 223 -18.60 -11.00 -1.89
C ASP A 223 -18.59 -10.38 -3.28
N MET A 224 -18.09 -11.12 -4.25
CA MET A 224 -18.09 -10.72 -5.65
C MET A 224 -17.86 -11.91 -6.57
N SER A 225 -18.21 -11.77 -7.86
CA SER A 225 -17.96 -12.80 -8.85
C SER A 225 -16.46 -13.01 -9.09
N GLU A 226 -16.04 -14.25 -9.41
CA GLU A 226 -14.65 -14.56 -9.79
C GLU A 226 -14.17 -13.70 -10.97
N ASN A 227 -15.04 -13.41 -11.93
CA ASN A 227 -14.71 -12.51 -13.03
C ASN A 227 -14.28 -11.13 -12.53
N ARG A 228 -14.97 -10.56 -11.54
CA ARG A 228 -14.60 -9.30 -10.92
C ARG A 228 -13.31 -9.43 -10.11
N MET A 229 -13.13 -10.53 -9.40
CA MET A 229 -11.90 -10.82 -8.65
C MET A 229 -10.68 -10.73 -9.56
N PHE A 230 -10.66 -11.48 -10.66
CA PHE A 230 -9.52 -11.56 -11.57
C PHE A 230 -9.27 -10.27 -12.35
N ASN A 231 -10.31 -9.56 -12.78
CA ASN A 231 -10.14 -8.32 -13.55
C ASN A 231 -9.81 -7.10 -12.70
N GLU A 232 -10.19 -7.06 -11.41
CA GLU A 232 -10.18 -5.83 -10.65
C GLU A 232 -9.41 -5.92 -9.33
N TYR A 233 -9.42 -7.06 -8.62
CA TYR A 233 -8.87 -7.15 -7.25
C TYR A 233 -7.64 -8.05 -7.12
N LEU A 234 -7.51 -9.08 -7.93
CA LEU A 234 -6.41 -10.04 -7.83
C LEU A 234 -5.18 -9.64 -8.66
N LEU A 235 -5.32 -8.73 -9.64
CA LEU A 235 -4.23 -8.30 -10.50
C LEU A 235 -3.01 -7.75 -9.73
N PRO A 236 -3.15 -6.87 -8.72
CA PRO A 236 -1.99 -6.37 -7.99
C PRO A 236 -1.21 -7.46 -7.28
N TYR A 237 -1.91 -8.45 -6.71
CA TYR A 237 -1.27 -9.60 -6.06
C TYR A 237 -0.49 -10.45 -7.06
N GLN A 238 -1.09 -10.75 -8.22
CA GLN A 238 -0.41 -11.49 -9.28
C GLN A 238 0.88 -10.80 -9.69
N MET A 239 0.85 -9.47 -9.89
CA MET A 239 2.03 -8.69 -10.28
C MET A 239 3.14 -8.71 -9.22
N CYS A 240 2.79 -8.77 -7.93
CA CYS A 240 3.75 -8.91 -6.84
C CYS A 240 4.32 -10.33 -6.74
N VAL A 241 3.51 -11.36 -7.00
CA VAL A 241 3.98 -12.75 -7.09
C VAL A 241 4.97 -12.90 -8.24
N GLU A 242 4.65 -12.34 -9.41
CA GLU A 242 5.55 -12.30 -10.57
C GLU A 242 6.86 -11.53 -10.30
N ALA A 243 6.85 -10.60 -9.33
CA ALA A 243 8.05 -9.90 -8.87
C ALA A 243 8.89 -10.71 -7.87
N GLY A 244 8.45 -11.92 -7.49
CA GLY A 244 9.19 -12.83 -6.62
C GLY A 244 9.04 -12.55 -5.12
N VAL A 245 7.88 -12.06 -4.67
CA VAL A 245 7.62 -11.84 -3.24
C VAL A 245 7.82 -13.13 -2.43
N GLY A 246 8.53 -13.04 -1.28
CA GLY A 246 8.94 -14.21 -0.50
C GLY A 246 7.85 -14.80 0.40
N SER A 247 6.83 -14.01 0.77
CA SER A 247 5.71 -14.48 1.59
C SER A 247 4.42 -13.74 1.26
N VAL A 248 3.28 -14.36 1.64
CA VAL A 248 1.93 -13.82 1.45
C VAL A 248 1.17 -13.95 2.77
N MET A 249 0.43 -12.92 3.17
CA MET A 249 -0.42 -12.92 4.36
C MET A 249 -1.89 -13.05 3.95
N THR A 250 -2.62 -13.99 4.57
CA THR A 250 -4.07 -14.15 4.35
C THR A 250 -4.84 -12.99 4.97
N SER A 251 -5.97 -12.62 4.37
CA SER A 251 -6.84 -11.58 4.91
C SER A 251 -7.83 -12.12 5.96
N PHE A 252 -8.42 -11.20 6.75
CA PHE A 252 -9.41 -11.54 7.79
C PHE A 252 -10.80 -11.88 7.25
N ASN A 253 -11.19 -11.26 6.13
CA ASN A 253 -12.54 -11.39 5.57
C ASN A 253 -12.84 -12.78 5.03
N ASP A 254 -14.11 -13.09 4.95
CA ASP A 254 -14.59 -14.21 4.16
C ASP A 254 -14.84 -13.81 2.70
N ILE A 255 -14.76 -14.80 1.81
CA ILE A 255 -15.01 -14.70 0.37
C ILE A 255 -15.90 -15.83 -0.03
N ASN A 256 -17.07 -15.55 -0.64
CA ASN A 256 -18.06 -16.57 -0.97
C ASN A 256 -18.44 -17.42 0.26
N GLY A 257 -18.52 -16.81 1.44
CA GLY A 257 -18.86 -17.47 2.71
C GLY A 257 -17.74 -18.35 3.29
N THR A 258 -16.51 -18.25 2.80
CA THR A 258 -15.35 -18.98 3.35
C THR A 258 -14.27 -17.98 3.76
N PRO A 259 -13.84 -17.94 5.04
CA PRO A 259 -12.72 -17.11 5.45
C PRO A 259 -11.49 -17.32 4.56
N ALA A 260 -10.81 -16.25 4.17
CA ALA A 260 -9.68 -16.32 3.26
C ALA A 260 -8.59 -17.30 3.74
N THR A 261 -8.36 -17.36 5.04
CA THR A 261 -7.42 -18.30 5.69
C THR A 261 -7.82 -19.78 5.49
N ALA A 262 -9.10 -20.10 5.33
CA ALA A 262 -9.59 -21.45 5.05
C ALA A 262 -9.94 -21.69 3.57
N ASN A 263 -9.73 -20.70 2.71
CA ASN A 263 -10.17 -20.77 1.32
C ASN A 263 -9.11 -21.45 0.44
N ARG A 264 -9.22 -22.78 0.32
CA ARG A 264 -8.28 -23.60 -0.47
C ARG A 264 -8.21 -23.16 -1.93
N TRP A 265 -9.35 -22.81 -2.56
CA TRP A 265 -9.34 -22.33 -3.94
C TRP A 265 -8.44 -21.09 -4.08
N LEU A 266 -8.56 -20.13 -3.14
CA LEU A 266 -7.75 -18.91 -3.18
C LEU A 266 -6.27 -19.20 -2.92
N GLN A 267 -5.96 -19.92 -1.82
CA GLN A 267 -4.58 -20.12 -1.35
C GLN A 267 -3.82 -21.16 -2.17
N ASN A 268 -4.46 -22.23 -2.60
CA ASN A 268 -3.82 -23.29 -3.36
C ASN A 268 -4.00 -23.10 -4.88
N ASP A 269 -5.28 -23.14 -5.35
CA ASP A 269 -5.53 -23.29 -6.79
C ASP A 269 -5.18 -22.02 -7.57
N VAL A 270 -5.39 -20.82 -6.96
CA VAL A 270 -5.02 -19.54 -7.58
C VAL A 270 -3.58 -19.18 -7.26
N LEU A 271 -3.21 -19.05 -5.98
CA LEU A 271 -1.90 -18.52 -5.60
C LEU A 271 -0.77 -19.49 -5.95
N ARG A 272 -0.87 -20.77 -5.51
CA ARG A 272 0.21 -21.74 -5.74
C ARG A 272 0.18 -22.34 -7.15
N ASP A 273 -0.97 -22.89 -7.57
CA ASP A 273 -1.02 -23.65 -8.81
C ASP A 273 -1.09 -22.75 -10.05
N LYS A 274 -1.96 -21.71 -10.05
CA LYS A 274 -2.11 -20.82 -11.21
C LYS A 274 -0.98 -19.81 -11.36
N TRP A 275 -0.50 -19.21 -10.23
CA TRP A 275 0.55 -18.19 -10.25
C TRP A 275 1.94 -18.73 -9.88
N ASN A 276 2.07 -20.03 -9.57
CA ASN A 276 3.32 -20.70 -9.21
C ASN A 276 4.06 -20.05 -8.00
N PHE A 277 3.30 -19.59 -7.00
CA PHE A 277 3.89 -19.04 -5.80
C PHE A 277 4.59 -20.15 -4.98
N ASP A 278 5.89 -19.99 -4.76
CA ASP A 278 6.75 -20.96 -4.07
C ASP A 278 7.17 -20.54 -2.64
N GLY A 279 6.83 -19.31 -2.23
CA GLY A 279 7.04 -18.81 -0.88
C GLY A 279 6.10 -19.42 0.17
N PHE A 280 6.18 -18.97 1.41
CA PHE A 280 5.25 -19.41 2.46
C PHE A 280 4.08 -18.46 2.65
N ILE A 281 2.95 -19.02 3.12
CA ILE A 281 1.73 -18.30 3.45
C ILE A 281 1.64 -18.19 4.98
N VAL A 282 1.56 -16.98 5.50
CA VAL A 282 1.30 -16.69 6.91
C VAL A 282 -0.13 -16.18 7.07
N THR A 283 -0.76 -16.45 8.21
CA THR A 283 -2.05 -15.83 8.53
C THR A 283 -1.87 -14.36 8.94
N ASP A 284 -2.94 -13.57 8.89
CA ASP A 284 -3.01 -12.34 9.67
C ASP A 284 -3.15 -12.67 11.18
N TYR A 285 -3.06 -11.65 12.03
CA TYR A 285 -2.95 -11.79 13.49
C TYR A 285 -4.16 -12.51 14.10
N GLY A 286 -3.96 -13.74 14.57
CA GLY A 286 -5.01 -14.56 15.18
C GLY A 286 -6.05 -15.14 14.21
N ALA A 287 -5.87 -14.99 12.90
CA ALA A 287 -6.91 -15.29 11.90
C ALA A 287 -7.39 -16.76 11.91
N ILE A 288 -6.56 -17.74 12.27
CA ILE A 288 -7.05 -19.13 12.43
C ILE A 288 -8.07 -19.19 13.57
N ARG A 289 -7.77 -18.57 14.72
CA ARG A 289 -8.67 -18.56 15.88
C ARG A 289 -9.98 -17.83 15.57
N GLU A 290 -9.92 -16.76 14.80
CA GLU A 290 -11.08 -15.94 14.43
C GLU A 290 -12.08 -16.70 13.54
N MET A 291 -11.64 -17.71 12.80
CA MET A 291 -12.55 -18.56 12.02
C MET A 291 -13.61 -19.26 12.88
N LYS A 292 -13.42 -19.36 14.19
CA LYS A 292 -14.46 -19.84 15.12
C LYS A 292 -15.62 -18.87 15.18
N ALA A 293 -15.36 -17.56 15.17
CA ALA A 293 -16.41 -16.54 15.14
C ALA A 293 -17.17 -16.50 13.80
N HIS A 294 -16.53 -16.91 12.70
CA HIS A 294 -17.21 -17.17 11.42
C HIS A 294 -18.11 -18.43 11.43
N GLY A 295 -18.10 -19.19 12.51
CA GLY A 295 -18.96 -20.38 12.65
C GLY A 295 -18.43 -21.66 12.01
N LEU A 296 -17.12 -21.76 11.72
CA LEU A 296 -16.54 -22.91 11.04
C LEU A 296 -16.35 -24.13 11.96
N GLY A 297 -16.33 -23.96 13.27
CA GLY A 297 -16.19 -25.04 14.24
C GLY A 297 -15.25 -24.73 15.40
N GLY A 298 -14.77 -25.76 16.11
CA GLY A 298 -13.81 -25.63 17.19
C GLY A 298 -12.36 -25.50 16.71
N ASP A 299 -11.42 -25.40 17.67
CA ASP A 299 -9.99 -25.22 17.41
C ASP A 299 -9.42 -26.26 16.44
N ASP A 300 -9.84 -27.52 16.59
CA ASP A 300 -9.42 -28.63 15.72
C ASP A 300 -9.90 -28.45 14.28
N VAL A 301 -11.15 -28.01 14.08
CA VAL A 301 -11.73 -27.83 12.74
C VAL A 301 -11.09 -26.65 12.00
N VAL A 302 -10.91 -25.51 12.69
CA VAL A 302 -10.32 -24.33 12.04
C VAL A 302 -8.84 -24.54 11.71
N THR A 303 -8.12 -25.28 12.57
CA THR A 303 -6.72 -25.66 12.32
C THR A 303 -6.58 -26.57 11.10
N GLU A 304 -7.42 -27.61 11.01
CA GLU A 304 -7.47 -28.52 9.86
C GLU A 304 -7.72 -27.76 8.56
N ARG A 305 -8.71 -26.86 8.55
CA ARG A 305 -9.08 -26.08 7.35
C ARG A 305 -7.98 -25.11 6.90
N ALA A 306 -7.28 -24.47 7.82
CA ALA A 306 -6.16 -23.61 7.49
C ALA A 306 -5.00 -24.40 6.84
N LEU A 307 -4.65 -25.55 7.43
CA LEU A 307 -3.62 -26.42 6.87
C LEU A 307 -4.02 -27.02 5.50
N ASP A 308 -5.29 -27.42 5.34
CA ASP A 308 -5.82 -27.90 4.05
C ASP A 308 -5.84 -26.81 2.98
N ALA A 309 -6.01 -25.55 3.37
CA ALA A 309 -5.86 -24.41 2.49
C ALA A 309 -4.38 -24.07 2.17
N THR A 310 -3.42 -24.86 2.64
CA THR A 310 -1.97 -24.69 2.44
C THR A 310 -1.36 -23.45 3.12
N VAL A 311 -1.97 -22.96 4.20
CA VAL A 311 -1.39 -21.94 5.06
C VAL A 311 -0.26 -22.56 5.86
N ASP A 312 0.92 -21.94 5.83
CA ASP A 312 2.17 -22.51 6.36
C ASP A 312 2.49 -22.04 7.77
N MET A 313 2.11 -20.83 8.14
CA MET A 313 2.49 -20.24 9.42
C MET A 313 1.30 -19.60 10.12
N ASP A 314 1.13 -19.95 11.39
CA ASP A 314 0.09 -19.44 12.29
C ASP A 314 0.62 -18.23 13.06
N MET A 315 0.09 -17.04 12.76
CA MET A 315 0.40 -15.82 13.50
C MET A 315 -0.47 -15.71 14.75
N CYS A 316 0.11 -15.91 15.91
CA CYS A 316 -0.44 -15.61 17.23
C CYS A 316 -1.69 -16.40 17.69
N SER A 317 -2.17 -17.39 16.93
CA SER A 317 -3.25 -18.26 17.41
C SER A 317 -2.76 -19.39 18.30
N GLU A 318 -1.51 -19.85 18.14
CA GLU A 318 -0.92 -21.06 18.73
C GLU A 318 -1.71 -22.35 18.46
N LEU A 319 -2.58 -22.34 17.43
CA LEU A 319 -3.42 -23.48 17.11
C LEU A 319 -2.63 -24.58 16.37
N TYR A 320 -1.64 -24.21 15.56
CA TYR A 320 -0.79 -25.23 14.94
C TYR A 320 0.00 -26.01 15.99
N VAL A 321 0.63 -25.36 16.96
CA VAL A 321 1.41 -26.05 18.01
C VAL A 321 0.56 -26.84 19.00
N THR A 322 -0.73 -26.51 19.15
CA THR A 322 -1.62 -27.17 20.09
C THR A 322 -2.50 -28.27 19.46
N GLN A 323 -2.77 -28.22 18.14
CA GLN A 323 -3.75 -29.09 17.50
C GLN A 323 -3.15 -30.04 16.45
N LEU A 324 -2.06 -29.68 15.73
CA LEU A 324 -1.62 -30.47 14.58
C LEU A 324 -1.19 -31.90 14.93
N GLU A 325 -0.49 -32.12 16.05
CA GLU A 325 -0.12 -33.48 16.48
C GLU A 325 -1.35 -34.34 16.79
N LYS A 326 -2.36 -33.76 17.44
CA LYS A 326 -3.63 -34.43 17.72
C LYS A 326 -4.36 -34.79 16.42
N LEU A 327 -4.48 -33.85 15.48
CA LEU A 327 -5.13 -34.06 14.19
C LEU A 327 -4.43 -35.14 13.34
N LEU A 328 -3.09 -35.19 13.41
CA LEU A 328 -2.30 -36.24 12.76
C LEU A 328 -2.60 -37.61 13.37
N ASN A 329 -2.62 -37.71 14.70
CA ASN A 329 -2.96 -38.95 15.41
C ASN A 329 -4.39 -39.43 15.11
N GLU A 330 -5.34 -38.52 14.92
CA GLU A 330 -6.71 -38.75 14.50
C GLU A 330 -6.83 -39.07 12.99
N LYS A 331 -5.74 -38.97 12.22
CA LYS A 331 -5.67 -39.15 10.75
C LYS A 331 -6.58 -38.20 9.95
N ARG A 332 -6.83 -37.02 10.47
CA ARG A 332 -7.56 -35.94 9.81
C ARG A 332 -6.65 -35.14 8.89
N ILE A 333 -5.35 -35.08 9.21
CA ILE A 333 -4.29 -34.50 8.39
C ILE A 333 -3.18 -35.52 8.16
N THR A 334 -2.25 -35.20 7.26
CA THR A 334 -1.07 -36.02 6.94
C THR A 334 0.21 -35.36 7.44
N GLU A 335 1.23 -36.15 7.76
CA GLU A 335 2.56 -35.63 8.08
C GLU A 335 3.13 -34.79 6.93
N LYS A 336 2.82 -35.18 5.66
CA LYS A 336 3.23 -34.43 4.48
C LYS A 336 2.75 -32.97 4.49
N GLN A 337 1.54 -32.68 4.95
CA GLN A 337 1.02 -31.31 5.03
C GLN A 337 1.83 -30.48 6.03
N ILE A 338 2.21 -31.06 7.17
CA ILE A 338 3.09 -30.42 8.16
C ILE A 338 4.50 -30.22 7.57
N ASP A 339 5.01 -31.24 6.89
CA ASP A 339 6.34 -31.19 6.24
C ASP A 339 6.38 -30.11 5.15
N ASP A 340 5.34 -29.98 4.34
CA ASP A 340 5.27 -28.98 3.29
C ASP A 340 5.27 -27.56 3.88
N ALA A 341 4.52 -27.31 4.95
CA ALA A 341 4.46 -26.03 5.65
C ALA A 341 5.83 -25.67 6.28
N CYS A 342 6.40 -26.61 7.06
CA CYS A 342 7.73 -26.47 7.66
C CYS A 342 8.80 -26.18 6.60
N ARG A 343 8.81 -26.94 5.51
CA ARG A 343 9.76 -26.82 4.40
C ARG A 343 9.81 -25.40 3.84
N ARG A 344 8.66 -24.79 3.52
CA ARG A 344 8.61 -23.45 2.94
C ARG A 344 9.16 -22.38 3.88
N VAL A 345 8.93 -22.53 5.18
CA VAL A 345 9.51 -21.62 6.19
C VAL A 345 11.02 -21.79 6.26
N LEU A 346 11.52 -23.03 6.23
CA LEU A 346 12.98 -23.30 6.23
C LEU A 346 13.65 -22.83 4.94
N GLN A 347 13.01 -22.97 3.79
CA GLN A 347 13.50 -22.45 2.52
C GLN A 347 13.60 -20.90 2.56
N ALA A 348 12.62 -20.21 3.13
CA ALA A 348 12.70 -18.76 3.33
C ALA A 348 13.90 -18.36 4.21
N LYS A 349 14.12 -19.05 5.31
CA LYS A 349 15.30 -18.84 6.17
C LYS A 349 16.62 -19.13 5.45
N TYR A 350 16.65 -20.13 4.57
CA TYR A 350 17.80 -20.44 3.75
C TYR A 350 18.10 -19.32 2.74
N ARG A 351 17.09 -18.86 2.00
CA ARG A 351 17.19 -17.78 1.03
C ARG A 351 17.62 -16.44 1.68
N LEU A 352 17.25 -16.22 2.93
CA LEU A 352 17.72 -15.10 3.75
C LEU A 352 19.15 -15.27 4.26
N GLY A 353 19.80 -16.43 4.02
CA GLY A 353 21.15 -16.74 4.50
C GLY A 353 21.29 -16.91 6.02
N LEU A 354 20.18 -17.11 6.74
CA LEU A 354 20.18 -17.21 8.21
C LEU A 354 20.90 -18.47 8.71
N PHE A 355 21.02 -19.52 7.90
CA PHE A 355 21.77 -20.73 8.25
C PHE A 355 23.28 -20.57 8.08
N ASP A 356 23.72 -19.63 7.23
CA ASP A 356 25.15 -19.31 7.08
C ASP A 356 25.63 -18.36 8.19
N ASP A 357 24.80 -17.37 8.51
CA ASP A 357 25.02 -16.42 9.61
C ASP A 357 23.68 -16.00 10.22
N PRO A 358 23.29 -16.55 11.39
CA PRO A 358 22.01 -16.21 12.03
C PRO A 358 21.93 -14.77 12.55
N TYR A 359 23.07 -14.09 12.67
CA TYR A 359 23.16 -12.71 13.16
C TYR A 359 23.37 -11.67 12.05
N ARG A 360 23.34 -12.06 10.78
CA ARG A 360 23.69 -11.20 9.63
C ARG A 360 22.88 -9.91 9.53
N TYR A 361 21.64 -9.90 9.99
CA TYR A 361 20.75 -8.73 10.06
C TYR A 361 20.86 -7.95 11.37
N ASN A 362 21.74 -8.34 12.29
CA ASN A 362 21.88 -7.74 13.60
C ASN A 362 23.22 -7.03 13.73
N ASP A 363 23.26 -5.71 13.42
CA ASP A 363 24.48 -4.90 13.39
C ASP A 363 24.25 -3.52 14.02
N ALA A 364 24.33 -3.45 15.36
CA ALA A 364 24.15 -2.23 16.12
C ALA A 364 25.17 -1.13 15.76
N GLU A 365 26.40 -1.50 15.30
CA GLU A 365 27.38 -0.51 14.88
C GLU A 365 26.99 0.13 13.55
N ARG A 366 26.47 -0.65 12.61
CA ARG A 366 25.88 -0.14 11.38
C ARG A 366 24.67 0.77 11.66
N GLY A 367 23.86 0.41 12.65
CA GLY A 367 22.72 1.23 13.09
C GLY A 367 23.09 2.65 13.46
N LYS A 368 24.25 2.87 14.10
CA LYS A 368 24.71 4.22 14.48
C LYS A 368 24.95 5.16 13.29
N THR A 369 25.18 4.62 12.11
CA THR A 369 25.48 5.39 10.89
C THR A 369 24.38 5.35 9.85
N GLU A 370 23.48 4.36 9.90
CA GLU A 370 22.42 4.17 8.91
C GLU A 370 21.06 4.74 9.34
N LEU A 371 20.75 4.67 10.65
CA LEU A 371 19.44 5.10 11.16
C LEU A 371 19.31 6.62 11.07
N PHE A 372 18.22 7.09 10.45
CA PHE A 372 17.82 8.49 10.35
C PHE A 372 18.95 9.43 9.86
N LYS A 373 19.85 8.93 9.01
CA LYS A 373 20.95 9.71 8.48
C LYS A 373 20.47 10.81 7.50
N ALA A 374 21.30 11.84 7.30
CA ALA A 374 20.93 13.00 6.50
C ALA A 374 20.49 12.66 5.07
N GLU A 375 21.11 11.66 4.42
CA GLU A 375 20.75 11.24 3.07
C GLU A 375 19.38 10.57 3.03
N ASN A 376 19.04 9.75 4.04
CA ASN A 376 17.72 9.12 4.15
C ASN A 376 16.63 10.18 4.35
N ARG A 377 16.89 11.17 5.22
CA ARG A 377 16.00 12.31 5.47
C ARG A 377 15.78 13.16 4.22
N GLU A 378 16.85 13.48 3.47
CA GLU A 378 16.71 14.22 2.22
C GLU A 378 15.89 13.44 1.18
N ALA A 379 16.10 12.11 1.05
CA ALA A 379 15.28 11.26 0.19
C ALA A 379 13.81 11.29 0.64
N ALA A 380 13.54 11.17 1.94
CA ALA A 380 12.19 11.26 2.49
C ALA A 380 11.54 12.61 2.18
N ARG A 381 12.25 13.74 2.39
CA ARG A 381 11.79 15.08 2.04
C ARG A 381 11.40 15.20 0.57
N GLN A 382 12.27 14.71 -0.34
CA GLN A 382 12.02 14.77 -1.79
C GLN A 382 10.82 13.93 -2.21
N ILE A 383 10.72 12.69 -1.72
CA ILE A 383 9.59 11.80 -1.97
C ILE A 383 8.32 12.46 -1.42
N THR A 384 8.32 12.93 -0.18
CA THR A 384 7.17 13.57 0.47
C THR A 384 6.64 14.75 -0.34
N ALA A 385 7.52 15.66 -0.76
CA ALA A 385 7.10 16.82 -1.55
C ALA A 385 6.48 16.45 -2.91
N ASN A 386 6.82 15.27 -3.47
CA ASN A 386 6.23 14.77 -4.71
C ASN A 386 4.83 14.20 -4.53
N THR A 387 4.44 13.84 -3.31
CA THR A 387 3.14 13.20 -3.02
C THR A 387 1.99 14.19 -2.83
N PHE A 388 2.31 15.46 -2.54
CA PHE A 388 1.30 16.47 -2.25
C PHE A 388 0.46 16.80 -3.48
N VAL A 389 -0.87 16.79 -3.30
CA VAL A 389 -1.82 17.04 -4.37
C VAL A 389 -2.47 18.41 -4.17
N LEU A 390 -2.25 19.32 -5.10
CA LEU A 390 -2.93 20.62 -5.11
C LEU A 390 -4.35 20.42 -5.64
N LEU A 391 -5.34 20.46 -4.74
CA LEU A 391 -6.74 20.24 -5.08
C LEU A 391 -7.43 21.54 -5.57
N LYS A 392 -7.01 22.69 -5.06
CA LYS A 392 -7.57 23.99 -5.42
C LYS A 392 -6.54 25.12 -5.23
N ASN A 393 -6.55 26.13 -6.12
CA ASN A 393 -5.67 27.29 -6.03
C ASN A 393 -6.28 28.52 -6.75
N ASP A 394 -7.28 29.14 -6.13
CA ASP A 394 -7.95 30.30 -6.70
C ASP A 394 -7.03 31.52 -6.73
N ASN A 395 -7.02 32.24 -7.85
CA ASN A 395 -6.24 33.46 -8.07
C ASN A 395 -4.72 33.30 -7.80
N ASP A 396 -4.17 32.12 -8.02
CA ASP A 396 -2.74 31.82 -7.80
C ASP A 396 -2.28 32.20 -6.38
N LEU A 397 -3.12 31.93 -5.34
CA LEU A 397 -2.78 32.21 -3.95
C LEU A 397 -1.49 31.47 -3.54
N LEU A 398 -1.34 30.23 -3.97
CA LEU A 398 -0.11 29.47 -3.85
C LEU A 398 0.76 29.59 -5.13
N PRO A 399 2.06 29.62 -5.01
CA PRO A 399 2.87 29.56 -3.78
C PRO A 399 2.89 30.90 -3.03
N LEU A 400 2.96 30.82 -1.70
CA LEU A 400 3.05 32.00 -0.83
C LEU A 400 4.39 32.68 -0.98
N ALA A 401 4.39 34.00 -0.84
CA ALA A 401 5.65 34.75 -0.76
C ALA A 401 6.31 34.59 0.62
N LYS A 402 7.64 34.43 0.65
CA LYS A 402 8.45 34.35 1.88
C LYS A 402 8.57 35.71 2.57
N LYS A 403 7.45 36.35 2.92
CA LYS A 403 7.42 37.70 3.54
C LYS A 403 6.14 37.92 4.33
N GLY A 404 6.13 38.97 5.17
CA GLY A 404 4.91 39.41 5.87
C GLY A 404 4.64 38.55 7.13
N LYS A 405 3.36 38.42 7.47
CA LYS A 405 2.89 37.76 8.69
C LYS A 405 2.05 36.54 8.34
N ILE A 406 2.43 35.40 8.86
CA ILE A 406 1.79 34.10 8.61
C ILE A 406 1.21 33.58 9.93
N ALA A 407 -0.10 33.31 9.94
CA ALA A 407 -0.74 32.57 11.00
C ALA A 407 -0.73 31.08 10.62
N LEU A 408 -0.06 30.25 11.41
CA LEU A 408 -0.08 28.80 11.30
C LEU A 408 -1.07 28.27 12.34
N VAL A 409 -2.17 27.66 11.90
CA VAL A 409 -3.29 27.27 12.77
C VAL A 409 -3.60 25.79 12.60
N GLY A 410 -3.92 25.12 13.69
CA GLY A 410 -4.37 23.73 13.68
C GLY A 410 -3.61 22.84 14.67
N PRO A 411 -4.26 21.77 15.19
CA PRO A 411 -3.70 20.94 16.25
C PRO A 411 -2.45 20.15 15.80
N MET A 412 -2.30 19.89 14.48
CA MET A 412 -1.17 19.15 13.91
C MET A 412 0.05 20.04 13.63
N ALA A 413 -0.11 21.37 13.58
CA ALA A 413 0.93 22.28 13.11
C ALA A 413 2.18 22.31 14.01
N ASN A 414 2.01 22.04 15.31
CA ASN A 414 3.10 21.98 16.28
C ASN A 414 3.09 20.64 17.04
N ASN A 415 2.81 19.54 16.36
CA ASN A 415 2.78 18.19 16.91
C ASN A 415 3.74 17.28 16.14
N LYS A 416 4.53 16.46 16.85
CA LYS A 416 5.53 15.55 16.27
C LYS A 416 4.98 14.16 15.96
N SER A 417 3.84 13.79 16.57
CA SER A 417 3.27 12.45 16.52
C SER A 417 2.23 12.28 15.40
N GLN A 418 1.34 13.27 15.22
CA GLN A 418 0.11 13.10 14.43
C GLN A 418 0.34 12.99 12.92
N LEU A 419 1.35 13.67 12.37
CA LEU A 419 1.63 13.66 10.92
C LEU A 419 2.40 12.42 10.42
N ARG A 420 2.63 11.46 11.29
CA ARG A 420 3.28 10.19 10.93
C ARG A 420 2.33 9.23 10.23
N GLY A 421 1.04 9.28 10.56
CA GLY A 421 0.03 8.34 10.07
C GLY A 421 0.05 6.98 10.78
N CYS A 422 -0.74 6.03 10.28
CA CYS A 422 -0.81 4.66 10.79
C CYS A 422 0.50 3.89 10.58
N TRP A 423 0.71 2.80 11.33
CA TRP A 423 1.86 1.88 11.24
C TRP A 423 3.24 2.51 11.43
N SER A 424 3.31 3.59 12.19
CA SER A 424 4.57 4.22 12.62
C SER A 424 5.05 3.59 13.92
N VAL A 425 5.37 2.30 13.89
CA VAL A 425 5.58 1.48 15.12
C VAL A 425 7.02 1.48 15.62
N SER A 426 7.99 1.83 14.77
CA SER A 426 9.42 1.68 15.09
C SER A 426 10.15 3.00 15.31
N SER A 427 9.66 4.10 14.79
CA SER A 427 10.38 5.39 14.81
C SER A 427 10.34 6.11 16.17
N ASP A 428 11.39 6.87 16.42
CA ASP A 428 11.45 7.83 17.54
C ASP A 428 11.09 9.24 17.05
N HIS A 429 9.80 9.55 17.09
CA HIS A 429 9.27 10.84 16.65
C HIS A 429 9.75 12.05 17.48
N THR A 430 10.39 11.84 18.62
CA THR A 430 10.95 12.94 19.42
C THR A 430 12.09 13.64 18.67
N GLN A 431 12.72 12.93 17.71
CA GLN A 431 13.78 13.46 16.83
C GLN A 431 13.25 14.31 15.67
N TYR A 432 11.93 14.26 15.38
CA TYR A 432 11.35 15.00 14.28
C TYR A 432 11.13 16.48 14.62
N SER A 433 11.09 17.33 13.59
CA SER A 433 10.73 18.72 13.74
C SER A 433 9.27 18.96 13.39
N THR A 434 8.58 19.82 14.15
CA THR A 434 7.21 20.22 13.83
C THR A 434 7.19 21.18 12.62
N ILE A 435 6.03 21.28 11.95
CA ILE A 435 5.88 22.25 10.86
C ILE A 435 6.17 23.68 11.34
N PHE A 436 5.71 24.01 12.56
CA PHE A 436 5.95 25.34 13.14
C PHE A 436 7.44 25.62 13.35
N GLU A 437 8.19 24.66 13.89
CA GLU A 437 9.64 24.80 14.11
C GLU A 437 10.38 25.04 12.79
N VAL A 438 10.10 24.20 11.78
CA VAL A 438 10.72 24.28 10.45
C VAL A 438 10.35 25.58 9.75
N MET A 439 9.06 25.92 9.70
CA MET A 439 8.59 27.14 9.01
C MET A 439 9.21 28.39 9.64
N LYS A 440 9.25 28.47 10.97
CA LYS A 440 9.88 29.58 11.70
C LYS A 440 11.37 29.68 11.40
N GLN A 441 12.08 28.55 11.31
CA GLN A 441 13.50 28.52 10.97
C GLN A 441 13.75 28.97 9.52
N ARG A 442 13.00 28.42 8.56
CA ARG A 442 13.20 28.69 7.13
C ARG A 442 12.83 30.11 6.73
N LEU A 443 11.92 30.76 7.45
CA LEU A 443 11.48 32.13 7.19
C LEU A 443 12.16 33.17 8.08
N ALA A 444 13.15 32.77 8.91
CA ALA A 444 13.86 33.69 9.79
C ALA A 444 14.44 34.90 9.04
N GLY A 445 14.11 36.11 9.50
CA GLY A 445 14.52 37.36 8.87
C GLY A 445 13.73 37.75 7.60
N GLN A 446 12.77 36.92 7.14
CA GLN A 446 11.94 37.17 5.95
C GLN A 446 10.49 37.38 6.29
N ALA A 447 9.89 36.52 7.14
CA ALA A 447 8.50 36.60 7.56
C ALA A 447 8.37 36.30 9.06
N GLU A 448 7.28 36.83 9.68
CA GLU A 448 6.91 36.50 11.05
C GLU A 448 5.86 35.38 11.06
N VAL A 449 6.13 34.28 11.75
CA VAL A 449 5.22 33.14 11.88
C VAL A 449 4.73 33.05 13.31
N ARG A 450 3.40 33.00 13.51
CA ARG A 450 2.76 32.70 14.80
C ARG A 450 1.92 31.44 14.70
N TYR A 451 1.96 30.67 15.74
CA TYR A 451 1.17 29.45 15.88
C TYR A 451 -0.02 29.62 16.82
N ALA A 452 -1.14 28.98 16.49
CA ALA A 452 -2.27 28.75 17.38
C ALA A 452 -2.84 27.36 17.14
N GLU A 453 -3.13 26.61 18.19
CA GLU A 453 -3.69 25.26 18.11
C GLU A 453 -5.10 25.26 17.47
N GLY A 454 -5.95 26.18 17.83
CA GLY A 454 -7.22 26.50 17.21
C GLY A 454 -8.41 25.66 17.64
N CYS A 455 -8.28 24.36 17.70
CA CYS A 455 -9.38 23.45 18.09
C CYS A 455 -8.83 22.10 18.61
N HIS A 456 -9.71 21.31 19.21
CA HIS A 456 -9.53 19.87 19.37
C HIS A 456 -9.91 19.15 18.07
N TYR A 457 -9.60 17.85 17.95
CA TYR A 457 -10.04 17.03 16.82
C TYR A 457 -11.56 16.80 16.84
N SER A 458 -12.15 16.67 18.04
CA SER A 458 -13.59 16.47 18.22
C SER A 458 -14.15 17.29 19.37
N TYR A 459 -15.44 17.67 19.32
CA TYR A 459 -16.18 18.20 20.46
C TYR A 459 -16.53 17.13 21.49
N ASP A 460 -16.64 15.87 21.08
CA ASP A 460 -16.91 14.75 21.96
C ASP A 460 -15.60 14.29 22.62
N PRO A 461 -15.45 14.39 23.95
CA PRO A 461 -14.22 14.02 24.64
C PRO A 461 -13.91 12.51 24.55
N VAL A 462 -14.91 11.65 24.33
CA VAL A 462 -14.69 10.20 24.14
C VAL A 462 -14.10 9.96 22.77
N LEU A 463 -14.60 10.61 21.73
CA LEU A 463 -14.03 10.54 20.40
C LEU A 463 -12.66 11.19 20.33
N GLU A 464 -12.47 12.35 21.00
CA GLU A 464 -11.17 13.01 21.08
C GLU A 464 -10.10 12.07 21.65
N GLN A 465 -10.37 11.41 22.79
CA GLN A 465 -9.43 10.46 23.39
C GLN A 465 -9.20 9.24 22.48
N ARG A 466 -10.22 8.77 21.77
CA ARG A 466 -10.11 7.66 20.83
C ARG A 466 -9.25 8.02 19.63
N PHE A 467 -9.38 9.23 19.09
CA PHE A 467 -8.60 9.73 17.95
C PHE A 467 -7.14 10.02 18.30
N LEU A 468 -6.88 10.35 19.56
CA LEU A 468 -5.54 10.60 20.06
C LEU A 468 -4.83 9.35 20.60
N TRP A 469 -5.61 8.33 20.99
CA TRP A 469 -5.14 7.08 21.61
C TRP A 469 -4.22 7.32 22.79
N ASN A 470 -2.89 7.27 22.59
CA ASN A 470 -1.88 7.48 23.63
C ASN A 470 -1.45 8.95 23.80
N ASP A 471 -1.79 9.82 22.84
CA ASP A 471 -1.52 11.24 22.96
C ASP A 471 -2.53 11.90 23.90
N GLN A 472 -2.15 13.01 24.54
CA GLN A 472 -3.03 13.71 25.46
C GLN A 472 -3.76 14.85 24.75
N PRO A 473 -5.08 14.99 24.96
CA PRO A 473 -5.81 16.14 24.43
C PRO A 473 -5.33 17.44 25.09
N SER A 474 -5.50 18.54 24.37
CA SER A 474 -5.20 19.87 24.94
C SER A 474 -6.05 20.12 26.21
N PRO A 475 -5.46 20.61 27.30
CA PRO A 475 -6.20 20.93 28.51
C PRO A 475 -7.03 22.22 28.39
N ARG A 476 -6.92 22.94 27.28
CA ARG A 476 -7.59 24.22 27.00
C ARG A 476 -9.00 23.98 26.51
N SER A 477 -9.93 24.92 26.82
CA SER A 477 -11.28 24.85 26.29
C SER A 477 -11.32 25.18 24.78
N HIS A 478 -12.33 24.67 24.08
CA HIS A 478 -12.57 25.00 22.66
C HIS A 478 -12.63 26.52 22.43
N LYS A 479 -13.25 27.26 23.38
CA LYS A 479 -13.37 28.72 23.26
C LYS A 479 -12.00 29.42 23.35
N GLU A 480 -11.12 28.99 24.26
CA GLU A 480 -9.79 29.58 24.41
C GLU A 480 -8.93 29.31 23.18
N LEU A 481 -9.00 28.08 22.63
CA LEU A 481 -8.30 27.69 21.42
C LEU A 481 -8.77 28.51 20.21
N LEU A 482 -10.07 28.62 20.02
CA LEU A 482 -10.68 29.39 18.91
C LEU A 482 -10.35 30.89 19.02
N ASP A 483 -10.48 31.48 20.22
CA ASP A 483 -10.22 32.93 20.44
C ASP A 483 -8.77 33.29 20.09
N GLU A 484 -7.79 32.44 20.50
CA GLU A 484 -6.37 32.60 20.15
C GLU A 484 -6.13 32.48 18.66
N ALA A 485 -6.73 31.47 18.01
CA ALA A 485 -6.61 31.28 16.58
C ALA A 485 -7.13 32.47 15.77
N LEU A 486 -8.30 33.00 16.15
CA LEU A 486 -8.89 34.19 15.53
C LEU A 486 -8.06 35.46 15.76
N ALA A 487 -7.46 35.61 16.96
CA ALA A 487 -6.55 36.74 17.25
C ALA A 487 -5.30 36.63 16.37
N THR A 488 -4.73 35.42 16.24
CA THR A 488 -3.57 35.13 15.41
C THR A 488 -3.88 35.36 13.91
N ALA A 489 -5.04 34.91 13.43
CA ALA A 489 -5.49 35.12 12.07
C ALA A 489 -5.67 36.60 11.72
N ARG A 490 -6.30 37.40 12.62
CA ARG A 490 -6.48 38.85 12.38
C ARG A 490 -5.15 39.60 12.32
N TRP A 491 -4.14 39.18 13.06
CA TRP A 491 -2.80 39.74 13.04
C TRP A 491 -2.07 39.43 11.71
N ALA A 492 -2.35 38.29 11.07
CA ALA A 492 -1.63 37.80 9.90
C ALA A 492 -2.08 38.46 8.59
N ASP A 493 -1.24 38.33 7.56
CA ASP A 493 -1.56 38.65 6.17
C ASP A 493 -2.20 37.45 5.45
N VAL A 494 -1.83 36.22 5.85
CA VAL A 494 -2.36 34.94 5.35
C VAL A 494 -2.43 33.91 6.49
N VAL A 495 -3.42 33.04 6.42
CA VAL A 495 -3.62 31.92 7.34
C VAL A 495 -3.28 30.61 6.62
N VAL A 496 -2.45 29.79 7.24
CA VAL A 496 -2.19 28.41 6.85
C VAL A 496 -2.82 27.51 7.91
N ALA A 497 -3.91 26.85 7.57
CA ALA A 497 -4.66 25.96 8.45
C ALA A 497 -4.29 24.51 8.17
N ILE A 498 -3.82 23.74 9.18
CA ILE A 498 -3.48 22.32 9.07
C ILE A 498 -4.54 21.54 9.82
N LEU A 499 -5.47 20.95 9.08
CA LEU A 499 -6.69 20.32 9.57
C LEU A 499 -6.92 18.99 8.83
N GLY A 500 -7.77 18.14 9.40
CA GLY A 500 -8.16 16.87 8.81
C GLY A 500 -8.26 15.76 9.85
N GLU A 501 -7.76 14.56 9.52
CA GLU A 501 -7.85 13.40 10.39
C GLU A 501 -6.64 13.33 11.36
N ALA A 502 -6.89 12.92 12.61
CA ALA A 502 -5.84 12.44 13.48
C ALA A 502 -5.33 11.07 12.97
N LYS A 503 -4.09 10.70 13.30
CA LYS A 503 -3.49 9.45 12.79
C LYS A 503 -4.31 8.19 13.09
N GLU A 504 -4.95 8.13 14.27
CA GLU A 504 -5.74 6.98 14.72
C GLU A 504 -7.17 6.96 14.12
N MET A 505 -7.53 7.95 13.31
CA MET A 505 -8.75 7.91 12.49
C MET A 505 -8.55 7.08 11.21
N THR A 506 -7.32 6.62 10.93
CA THR A 506 -6.93 5.89 9.72
C THR A 506 -6.13 4.64 10.05
N GLY A 507 -6.02 3.71 9.12
CA GLY A 507 -5.38 2.41 9.32
C GLY A 507 -6.37 1.36 9.82
N GLU A 508 -5.86 0.34 10.47
CA GLU A 508 -6.62 -0.80 10.97
C GLU A 508 -7.61 -0.41 12.07
N ALA A 509 -8.77 -1.04 12.08
CA ALA A 509 -9.89 -0.79 13.00
C ALA A 509 -10.39 0.66 13.04
N ALA A 510 -10.13 1.44 11.99
CA ALA A 510 -10.45 2.86 11.89
C ALA A 510 -11.49 3.18 10.79
N SER A 511 -12.52 2.34 10.68
CA SER A 511 -13.65 2.60 9.75
C SER A 511 -14.48 3.80 10.22
N MET A 512 -14.77 4.72 9.29
CA MET A 512 -15.55 5.93 9.56
C MET A 512 -16.83 5.95 8.72
N CYS A 513 -18.01 6.12 9.35
CA CYS A 513 -19.27 6.31 8.62
C CYS A 513 -19.34 7.69 7.97
N ASP A 514 -18.94 8.72 8.72
CA ASP A 514 -18.85 10.10 8.25
C ASP A 514 -17.40 10.44 7.97
N ILE A 515 -17.12 10.73 6.71
CA ILE A 515 -15.78 11.09 6.19
C ILE A 515 -15.69 12.59 5.86
N THR A 516 -16.54 13.41 6.46
CA THR A 516 -16.41 14.88 6.45
C THR A 516 -15.35 15.34 7.46
N MET A 517 -14.93 16.59 7.36
CA MET A 517 -14.11 17.22 8.42
C MET A 517 -14.90 17.25 9.73
N GLN A 518 -14.24 16.90 10.84
CA GLN A 518 -14.87 16.90 12.17
C GLN A 518 -15.40 18.29 12.52
N ALA A 519 -16.58 18.37 13.16
CA ALA A 519 -17.29 19.63 13.41
C ALA A 519 -16.43 20.70 14.11
N SER A 520 -15.58 20.32 15.06
CA SER A 520 -14.67 21.25 15.74
C SER A 520 -13.66 21.93 14.82
N GLN A 521 -13.14 21.19 13.84
CA GLN A 521 -12.21 21.68 12.84
C GLN A 521 -12.92 22.46 11.74
N HIS A 522 -14.12 22.01 11.35
CA HIS A 522 -14.97 22.71 10.40
C HIS A 522 -15.36 24.10 10.91
N ASP A 523 -15.82 24.19 12.17
CA ASP A 523 -16.19 25.47 12.80
C ASP A 523 -14.99 26.42 12.89
N LEU A 524 -13.79 25.89 13.20
CA LEU A 524 -12.56 26.69 13.16
C LEU A 524 -12.28 27.21 11.76
N LEU A 525 -12.33 26.35 10.74
CA LEU A 525 -12.05 26.73 9.36
C LEU A 525 -13.06 27.78 8.85
N GLU A 526 -14.34 27.59 9.14
CA GLU A 526 -15.40 28.56 8.84
C GLU A 526 -15.12 29.93 9.51
N ALA A 527 -14.74 29.91 10.78
CA ALA A 527 -14.41 31.13 11.52
C ALA A 527 -13.16 31.84 10.97
N LEU A 528 -12.15 31.09 10.54
CA LEU A 528 -10.95 31.63 9.88
C LEU A 528 -11.30 32.28 8.55
N VAL A 529 -12.12 31.65 7.70
CA VAL A 529 -12.60 32.21 6.43
C VAL A 529 -13.38 33.51 6.67
N LYS A 530 -14.23 33.56 7.71
CA LYS A 530 -15.00 34.76 8.10
C LYS A 530 -14.15 35.95 8.56
N THR A 531 -12.85 35.74 8.85
CA THR A 531 -11.92 36.88 9.13
C THR A 531 -11.63 37.72 7.91
N GLY A 532 -11.95 37.24 6.70
CA GLY A 532 -11.64 37.86 5.43
C GLY A 532 -10.15 37.80 5.02
N LYS A 533 -9.32 37.06 5.76
CA LYS A 533 -7.93 36.78 5.38
C LYS A 533 -7.88 35.64 4.38
N PRO A 534 -6.92 35.65 3.44
CA PRO A 534 -6.66 34.48 2.60
C PRO A 534 -6.34 33.26 3.48
N VAL A 535 -7.01 32.13 3.24
CA VAL A 535 -6.80 30.86 3.98
C VAL A 535 -6.28 29.81 3.02
N VAL A 536 -5.19 29.17 3.39
CA VAL A 536 -4.67 27.96 2.75
C VAL A 536 -4.98 26.79 3.68
N LEU A 537 -5.72 25.80 3.19
CA LEU A 537 -5.95 24.54 3.90
C LEU A 537 -4.87 23.54 3.49
N LEU A 538 -4.06 23.09 4.45
CA LEU A 538 -3.23 21.91 4.33
C LEU A 538 -4.05 20.76 4.94
N LEU A 539 -4.54 19.87 4.08
CA LEU A 539 -5.41 18.77 4.49
C LEU A 539 -4.54 17.57 4.86
N ALA A 540 -4.58 17.15 6.13
CA ALA A 540 -3.93 15.93 6.60
C ALA A 540 -4.98 14.82 6.73
N ASN A 541 -4.83 13.72 5.99
CA ASN A 541 -5.82 12.64 5.92
C ASN A 541 -5.20 11.32 5.46
N GLY A 542 -5.90 10.22 5.73
CA GLY A 542 -5.51 8.89 5.24
C GLY A 542 -6.54 8.27 4.30
N ARG A 543 -7.57 9.05 3.89
CA ARG A 543 -8.65 8.61 2.99
C ARG A 543 -9.19 9.78 2.17
N PRO A 544 -9.84 9.55 1.02
CA PRO A 544 -10.65 10.58 0.36
C PRO A 544 -11.76 11.07 1.28
N MET A 545 -11.76 12.37 1.58
CA MET A 545 -12.78 13.01 2.42
C MET A 545 -13.86 13.68 1.57
N VAL A 546 -15.05 13.91 2.16
CA VAL A 546 -16.08 14.78 1.59
C VAL A 546 -15.73 16.23 1.90
N LEU A 547 -15.29 16.98 0.90
CA LEU A 547 -14.78 18.36 1.02
C LEU A 547 -15.64 19.39 0.28
N LYS A 548 -16.95 19.16 0.19
CA LYS A 548 -17.82 20.00 -0.63
C LYS A 548 -17.86 21.45 -0.16
N TRP A 549 -17.93 21.67 1.16
CA TRP A 549 -17.92 23.02 1.72
C TRP A 549 -16.55 23.69 1.59
N GLU A 550 -15.48 22.94 1.89
CA GLU A 550 -14.09 23.40 1.81
C GLU A 550 -13.76 23.83 0.38
N ASN A 551 -14.11 23.01 -0.61
CA ASN A 551 -13.92 23.33 -2.02
C ASN A 551 -14.68 24.61 -2.45
N ALA A 552 -15.88 24.86 -1.89
CA ALA A 552 -16.64 26.05 -2.22
C ALA A 552 -16.11 27.33 -1.56
N ASN A 553 -15.52 27.25 -0.36
CA ASN A 553 -15.26 28.41 0.49
C ASN A 553 -13.79 28.72 0.76
N VAL A 554 -12.88 27.73 0.60
CA VAL A 554 -11.45 27.91 0.84
C VAL A 554 -10.73 28.15 -0.49
N PRO A 555 -9.93 29.23 -0.63
CA PRO A 555 -9.33 29.58 -1.91
C PRO A 555 -8.17 28.67 -2.33
N ALA A 556 -7.47 28.01 -1.39
CA ALA A 556 -6.40 27.06 -1.72
C ALA A 556 -6.45 25.85 -0.79
N ILE A 557 -6.40 24.65 -1.39
CA ILE A 557 -6.41 23.36 -0.68
C ILE A 557 -5.26 22.53 -1.23
N LEU A 558 -4.30 22.20 -0.36
CA LEU A 558 -3.21 21.29 -0.63
C LEU A 558 -3.39 20.05 0.24
N ASP A 559 -3.64 18.91 -0.38
CA ASP A 559 -3.67 17.63 0.29
C ASP A 559 -2.23 17.17 0.58
N ILE A 560 -1.89 17.08 1.85
CA ILE A 560 -0.56 16.69 2.32
C ILE A 560 -0.54 15.25 2.86
N TRP A 561 -1.72 14.60 2.93
CA TRP A 561 -1.87 13.26 3.51
C TRP A 561 -1.26 13.18 4.93
N PHE A 562 -0.63 12.04 5.26
CA PHE A 562 0.28 11.91 6.40
C PHE A 562 1.72 11.82 5.87
N PRO A 563 2.50 12.91 5.96
CA PRO A 563 3.74 13.08 5.21
C PRO A 563 5.00 12.49 5.87
N GLY A 564 4.89 11.89 7.06
CA GLY A 564 6.03 11.25 7.73
C GLY A 564 7.02 12.21 8.39
N SER A 565 8.29 11.77 8.52
CA SER A 565 9.32 12.44 9.34
C SER A 565 9.74 13.82 8.84
N GLU A 566 9.74 14.05 7.52
CA GLU A 566 10.23 15.29 6.91
C GLU A 566 9.09 16.23 6.47
N ALA A 567 7.94 16.12 7.12
CA ALA A 567 6.73 16.90 6.86
C ALA A 567 6.98 18.41 6.77
N GLY A 568 7.68 18.98 7.75
CA GLY A 568 7.90 20.41 7.84
C GLY A 568 8.66 21.00 6.65
N ASP A 569 9.75 20.32 6.26
CA ASP A 569 10.58 20.78 5.13
C ASP A 569 9.88 20.60 3.79
N ALA A 570 9.22 19.44 3.56
CA ALA A 570 8.48 19.17 2.32
C ALA A 570 7.30 20.15 2.14
N ILE A 571 6.55 20.44 3.22
CA ILE A 571 5.46 21.43 3.20
C ILE A 571 6.01 22.82 2.87
N CYS A 572 7.11 23.24 3.48
CA CYS A 572 7.70 24.53 3.18
C CYS A 572 8.19 24.62 1.73
N ASP A 573 8.78 23.57 1.18
CA ASP A 573 9.24 23.55 -0.22
C ASP A 573 8.08 23.80 -1.19
N VAL A 574 6.95 23.13 -0.97
CA VAL A 574 5.79 23.31 -1.84
C VAL A 574 5.06 24.61 -1.53
N LEU A 575 4.77 24.90 -0.26
CA LEU A 575 3.98 26.07 0.13
C LEU A 575 4.59 27.41 -0.35
N PHE A 576 5.94 27.49 -0.35
CA PHE A 576 6.67 28.71 -0.76
C PHE A 576 7.24 28.64 -2.17
N GLY A 577 6.96 27.57 -2.92
CA GLY A 577 7.29 27.45 -4.34
C GLY A 577 8.77 27.16 -4.63
N ASP A 578 9.51 26.62 -3.68
CA ASP A 578 10.84 26.02 -3.93
C ASP A 578 10.67 24.76 -4.80
N LYS A 579 9.51 24.09 -4.68
CA LYS A 579 9.07 22.98 -5.52
C LYS A 579 7.59 23.17 -5.90
N ALA A 580 7.25 22.92 -7.15
CA ALA A 580 5.84 22.89 -7.55
C ALA A 580 5.19 21.56 -7.13
N PRO A 581 3.90 21.55 -6.69
CA PRO A 581 3.17 20.31 -6.43
C PRO A 581 3.04 19.53 -7.73
N GLN A 582 3.20 18.20 -7.65
CA GLN A 582 3.16 17.31 -8.81
C GLN A 582 2.40 16.01 -8.54
N GLY A 583 1.86 15.84 -7.33
CA GLY A 583 1.05 14.67 -6.98
C GLY A 583 -0.29 14.66 -7.73
N HIS A 584 -0.76 13.47 -8.08
CA HIS A 584 -2.06 13.22 -8.71
C HIS A 584 -2.79 12.12 -7.96
N LEU A 585 -4.08 12.31 -7.70
CA LEU A 585 -4.90 11.39 -6.91
C LEU A 585 -4.90 9.98 -7.51
N THR A 586 -4.71 8.98 -6.68
CA THR A 586 -4.86 7.56 -7.01
C THR A 586 -6.18 6.99 -6.50
N THR A 587 -7.03 7.84 -5.98
CA THR A 587 -8.35 7.51 -5.45
C THR A 587 -9.32 8.66 -5.66
N THR A 588 -10.57 8.34 -5.94
CA THR A 588 -11.63 9.30 -6.25
C THR A 588 -12.20 9.92 -4.99
N PHE A 589 -12.29 11.26 -4.92
CA PHE A 589 -12.94 11.99 -3.81
C PHE A 589 -14.43 12.17 -4.06
N PRO A 590 -15.31 11.70 -3.16
CA PRO A 590 -16.76 11.82 -3.32
C PRO A 590 -17.27 13.23 -3.00
N GLN A 591 -18.42 13.60 -3.57
CA GLN A 591 -19.18 14.78 -3.12
C GLN A 591 -19.99 14.50 -1.85
N HIS A 592 -20.34 13.22 -1.62
CA HIS A 592 -21.14 12.76 -0.49
C HIS A 592 -20.81 11.30 -0.17
N ALA A 593 -20.76 10.94 1.10
CA ALA A 593 -20.45 9.57 1.52
C ALA A 593 -21.43 8.51 0.95
N GLY A 594 -22.66 8.91 0.62
CA GLY A 594 -23.64 8.01 -0.03
C GLY A 594 -23.31 7.61 -1.47
N GLN A 595 -22.29 8.23 -2.11
CA GLN A 595 -21.81 7.81 -3.42
C GLN A 595 -20.87 6.58 -3.35
N LEU A 596 -20.39 6.22 -2.15
CA LEU A 596 -19.45 5.11 -1.98
C LEU A 596 -20.12 3.75 -2.18
N PRO A 597 -19.49 2.82 -2.90
CA PRO A 597 -18.17 2.93 -3.54
C PRO A 597 -18.21 3.78 -4.80
N ILE A 598 -17.20 4.68 -4.98
CA ILE A 598 -17.00 5.51 -6.16
C ILE A 598 -15.58 5.33 -6.70
N TYR A 599 -15.44 5.16 -8.02
CA TYR A 599 -14.15 4.94 -8.68
C TYR A 599 -14.27 5.21 -10.19
N TYR A 600 -13.15 5.54 -10.83
CA TYR A 600 -13.14 6.02 -12.22
C TYR A 600 -13.45 4.94 -13.25
N ASN A 601 -13.01 3.69 -13.01
CA ASN A 601 -13.12 2.55 -13.95
C ASN A 601 -14.39 1.72 -13.74
N HIS A 602 -15.50 2.39 -13.42
CA HIS A 602 -16.81 1.74 -13.26
C HIS A 602 -17.32 1.19 -14.61
N LYS A 603 -18.30 0.30 -14.52
CA LYS A 603 -18.98 -0.25 -15.70
C LYS A 603 -20.20 0.58 -16.06
N ASN A 604 -20.52 0.68 -17.36
CA ASN A 604 -21.80 1.21 -17.78
C ASN A 604 -22.96 0.29 -17.36
N THR A 605 -24.08 0.89 -17.04
CA THR A 605 -25.37 0.19 -16.85
C THR A 605 -26.18 0.21 -18.15
N GLY A 606 -27.31 -0.51 -18.16
CA GLY A 606 -28.23 -0.46 -19.30
C GLY A 606 -28.99 0.88 -19.44
N ARG A 607 -28.87 1.79 -18.45
CA ARG A 607 -29.48 3.12 -18.44
C ARG A 607 -28.49 4.15 -17.92
N PRO A 608 -27.40 4.38 -18.63
CA PRO A 608 -26.37 5.35 -18.22
C PRO A 608 -26.93 6.77 -18.22
N ILE A 609 -26.28 7.64 -17.45
CA ILE A 609 -26.58 9.09 -17.41
C ILE A 609 -25.23 9.81 -17.38
N GLY A 610 -25.21 11.02 -17.95
CA GLY A 610 -24.04 11.90 -17.83
C GLY A 610 -23.76 12.20 -16.36
N GLU A 611 -22.50 12.27 -16.01
CA GLU A 611 -22.07 12.36 -14.60
C GLU A 611 -22.60 13.58 -13.88
N ASN A 612 -22.79 14.69 -14.58
CA ASN A 612 -23.32 15.95 -14.04
C ASN A 612 -24.83 16.09 -14.24
N ASP A 613 -25.51 15.09 -14.78
CA ASP A 613 -26.91 15.16 -15.16
C ASP A 613 -27.82 14.52 -14.09
N TYR A 614 -29.05 14.92 -14.10
CA TYR A 614 -30.15 14.31 -13.35
C TYR A 614 -31.18 13.73 -14.33
N GLY A 615 -31.62 12.51 -14.11
CA GLY A 615 -32.59 11.90 -15.00
C GLY A 615 -33.45 10.84 -14.32
N LYS A 616 -34.77 10.84 -14.65
CA LYS A 616 -35.65 9.77 -14.20
C LYS A 616 -35.45 8.54 -15.05
N PHE A 617 -35.50 7.36 -14.43
CA PHE A 617 -35.31 6.04 -15.07
C PHE A 617 -33.87 5.82 -15.59
N THR A 618 -32.89 6.50 -15.05
CA THR A 618 -31.45 6.34 -15.31
C THR A 618 -30.71 5.92 -14.05
N SER A 619 -29.46 5.47 -14.19
CA SER A 619 -28.61 5.04 -13.07
C SER A 619 -27.95 6.25 -12.40
N GLY A 620 -28.71 6.99 -11.60
CA GLY A 620 -28.26 8.18 -10.87
C GLY A 620 -28.98 8.34 -9.53
N TYR A 621 -28.46 9.23 -8.70
CA TYR A 621 -29.10 9.64 -7.44
C TYR A 621 -30.11 10.79 -7.68
N LEU A 622 -31.00 11.02 -6.72
CA LEU A 622 -31.97 12.14 -6.79
C LEU A 622 -31.40 13.44 -6.28
N ASP A 623 -30.42 13.42 -5.40
CA ASP A 623 -29.97 14.55 -4.58
C ASP A 623 -28.48 14.88 -4.76
N VAL A 624 -27.72 14.03 -5.45
CA VAL A 624 -26.33 14.24 -5.85
C VAL A 624 -26.10 13.70 -7.25
N THR A 625 -25.25 14.33 -8.04
CA THR A 625 -24.87 13.79 -9.36
C THR A 625 -23.90 12.61 -9.21
N ASN A 626 -23.68 11.87 -10.30
CA ASN A 626 -22.69 10.76 -10.28
C ASN A 626 -21.24 11.26 -10.32
N ALA A 627 -21.02 12.56 -10.58
CA ALA A 627 -19.67 13.13 -10.63
C ALA A 627 -18.96 13.04 -9.27
N PRO A 628 -17.65 12.75 -9.25
CA PRO A 628 -16.84 12.94 -8.05
C PRO A 628 -16.64 14.43 -7.73
N LEU A 629 -16.15 14.73 -6.52
CA LEU A 629 -15.63 16.06 -6.22
C LEU A 629 -14.27 16.28 -6.89
N TYR A 630 -13.35 15.34 -6.72
CA TYR A 630 -12.08 15.29 -7.44
C TYR A 630 -11.90 13.89 -8.05
N PRO A 631 -11.68 13.79 -9.37
CA PRO A 631 -11.57 12.49 -10.04
C PRO A 631 -10.20 11.84 -9.84
N PHE A 632 -10.12 10.55 -10.13
CA PHE A 632 -8.85 9.82 -10.24
C PHE A 632 -7.89 10.51 -11.23
N GLY A 633 -6.63 10.55 -10.88
CA GLY A 633 -5.57 11.20 -11.68
C GLY A 633 -5.55 12.73 -11.57
N TYR A 634 -6.43 13.35 -10.78
CA TYR A 634 -6.50 14.82 -10.62
C TYR A 634 -5.36 15.33 -9.74
N GLY A 635 -4.77 16.45 -10.17
CA GLY A 635 -3.80 17.23 -9.42
C GLY A 635 -3.45 18.50 -10.18
N LEU A 636 -3.47 19.64 -9.50
CA LEU A 636 -3.02 20.94 -10.02
C LEU A 636 -1.54 21.15 -9.72
N THR A 637 -0.98 22.13 -10.42
CA THR A 637 0.37 22.61 -10.14
C THR A 637 0.42 24.14 -10.21
N TYR A 638 1.59 24.76 -10.10
CA TYR A 638 1.74 26.24 -10.14
C TYR A 638 1.87 26.80 -11.57
N THR A 639 1.38 26.05 -12.54
CA THR A 639 1.30 26.46 -13.95
C THR A 639 0.11 25.80 -14.62
N THR A 640 -0.14 26.14 -15.89
CA THR A 640 -1.21 25.54 -16.72
C THR A 640 -0.59 24.83 -17.91
N PHE A 641 -1.26 23.76 -18.34
CA PHE A 641 -0.87 23.00 -19.51
C PHE A 641 -2.00 22.93 -20.53
N GLU A 642 -1.62 22.92 -21.81
CA GLU A 642 -2.52 22.61 -22.91
C GLU A 642 -2.02 21.38 -23.68
N MET A 643 -2.94 20.52 -24.09
CA MET A 643 -2.67 19.28 -24.78
C MET A 643 -3.34 19.30 -26.17
N SER A 644 -2.56 18.94 -27.19
CA SER A 644 -3.07 18.75 -28.56
C SER A 644 -4.04 17.58 -28.65
N ASP A 645 -4.75 17.46 -29.76
CA ASP A 645 -5.45 16.23 -30.11
C ASP A 645 -4.47 15.08 -30.29
N ILE A 646 -4.99 13.84 -30.17
CA ILE A 646 -4.20 12.62 -30.26
C ILE A 646 -3.91 12.32 -31.74
N ALA A 647 -2.64 12.11 -32.08
CA ALA A 647 -2.21 11.60 -33.37
C ALA A 647 -1.86 10.10 -33.25
N LEU A 648 -2.57 9.25 -34.00
CA LEU A 648 -2.24 7.83 -34.13
C LEU A 648 -1.43 7.60 -35.38
N ASN A 649 -0.42 6.73 -35.32
CA ASN A 649 0.30 6.27 -36.52
C ASN A 649 -0.50 5.25 -37.34
N SER A 650 -1.52 4.62 -36.76
CA SER A 650 -2.47 3.70 -37.39
C SER A 650 -3.76 3.64 -36.56
N ASP A 651 -4.89 3.55 -37.26
CA ASP A 651 -6.21 3.27 -36.66
C ASP A 651 -6.50 1.76 -36.54
N ARG A 652 -5.54 0.90 -36.88
CA ARG A 652 -5.64 -0.56 -36.78
C ARG A 652 -4.47 -1.14 -36.03
N LEU A 653 -4.75 -1.90 -34.98
CA LEU A 653 -3.79 -2.62 -34.16
C LEU A 653 -3.90 -4.13 -34.48
N ALA A 654 -2.86 -4.71 -35.05
CA ALA A 654 -2.77 -6.17 -35.17
C ALA A 654 -2.36 -6.81 -33.83
N THR A 655 -2.83 -8.04 -33.56
CA THR A 655 -2.56 -8.76 -32.31
C THR A 655 -1.08 -8.97 -31.97
N ASN A 656 -0.22 -9.01 -33.02
CA ASN A 656 1.24 -9.12 -32.89
C ASN A 656 1.97 -7.78 -33.08
N GLY A 657 1.22 -6.67 -33.19
CA GLY A 657 1.73 -5.34 -33.50
C GLY A 657 1.64 -4.36 -32.34
N SER A 658 1.89 -3.11 -32.68
CA SER A 658 1.65 -1.97 -31.79
C SER A 658 1.29 -0.74 -32.59
N ILE A 659 0.50 0.14 -31.99
CA ILE A 659 0.25 1.49 -32.47
C ILE A 659 0.93 2.51 -31.53
N GLU A 660 1.28 3.66 -32.09
CA GLU A 660 1.85 4.77 -31.34
C GLU A 660 0.83 5.91 -31.29
N ALA A 661 0.50 6.34 -30.06
CA ALA A 661 -0.39 7.47 -29.79
C ALA A 661 0.44 8.64 -29.26
N LYS A 662 0.31 9.81 -29.89
CA LYS A 662 1.09 11.00 -29.56
C LYS A 662 0.21 12.18 -29.24
N VAL A 663 0.64 12.98 -28.28
CA VAL A 663 0.11 14.31 -27.99
C VAL A 663 1.27 15.29 -27.81
N THR A 664 1.03 16.56 -28.08
CA THR A 664 1.96 17.62 -27.70
C THR A 664 1.43 18.30 -26.44
N LEU A 665 2.22 18.27 -25.37
CA LEU A 665 1.93 18.99 -24.15
C LEU A 665 2.72 20.30 -24.12
N THR A 666 2.04 21.41 -23.82
CA THR A 666 2.61 22.77 -23.76
C THR A 666 2.37 23.38 -22.38
N ASN A 667 3.40 23.91 -21.74
CA ASN A 667 3.25 24.74 -20.54
C ASN A 667 2.84 26.17 -20.96
N THR A 668 1.58 26.51 -20.71
CA THR A 668 1.00 27.82 -21.07
C THR A 668 1.08 28.85 -19.93
N GLY A 669 1.54 28.42 -18.75
CA GLY A 669 1.65 29.29 -17.59
C GLY A 669 3.04 29.94 -17.42
N LYS A 670 3.36 30.33 -16.18
CA LYS A 670 4.50 31.20 -15.89
C LYS A 670 5.64 30.53 -15.10
N ARG A 671 5.47 29.25 -14.72
CA ARG A 671 6.43 28.52 -13.88
C ARG A 671 6.79 27.19 -14.52
N GLU A 672 8.00 26.72 -14.29
CA GLU A 672 8.36 25.34 -14.57
C GLU A 672 7.61 24.41 -13.63
N ALA A 673 7.05 23.33 -14.14
CA ALA A 673 6.41 22.30 -13.35
C ALA A 673 6.39 20.95 -14.06
N THR A 674 6.20 19.91 -13.26
CA THR A 674 5.97 18.54 -13.71
C THR A 674 4.48 18.22 -13.61
N THR A 675 3.94 17.53 -14.61
CA THR A 675 2.60 16.90 -14.55
C THR A 675 2.68 15.47 -15.06
N ILE A 676 1.60 14.70 -14.87
CA ILE A 676 1.50 13.30 -15.28
C ILE A 676 0.51 13.21 -16.45
N VAL A 677 1.02 12.86 -17.62
CA VAL A 677 0.19 12.53 -18.77
C VAL A 677 -0.23 11.07 -18.69
N GLN A 678 -1.53 10.82 -18.76
CA GLN A 678 -2.16 9.53 -18.46
C GLN A 678 -2.82 8.96 -19.71
N LEU A 679 -2.60 7.67 -20.00
CA LEU A 679 -3.19 6.93 -21.12
C LEU A 679 -4.26 5.98 -20.58
N TYR A 680 -5.44 6.06 -21.17
CA TYR A 680 -6.57 5.16 -20.88
C TYR A 680 -7.10 4.50 -22.16
N THR A 681 -7.77 3.36 -22.00
CA THR A 681 -8.52 2.69 -23.05
C THR A 681 -9.93 2.33 -22.59
N HIS A 682 -10.87 2.27 -23.53
CA HIS A 682 -12.20 1.72 -23.35
C HIS A 682 -12.52 0.76 -24.48
N ASP A 683 -12.81 -0.47 -24.14
CA ASP A 683 -13.30 -1.48 -25.09
C ASP A 683 -14.80 -1.28 -25.27
N LEU A 684 -15.21 -0.85 -26.46
CA LEU A 684 -16.60 -0.45 -26.74
C LEU A 684 -17.58 -1.63 -26.77
N ALA A 685 -17.11 -2.83 -27.07
CA ALA A 685 -17.94 -4.02 -27.19
C ALA A 685 -17.16 -5.32 -26.91
N GLY A 686 -17.25 -5.83 -25.69
CA GLY A 686 -16.63 -7.11 -25.29
C GLY A 686 -17.65 -8.20 -24.99
N SER A 687 -17.19 -9.43 -24.82
CA SER A 687 -17.99 -10.57 -24.39
C SER A 687 -18.58 -10.43 -22.98
N ILE A 688 -18.05 -9.48 -22.20
CA ILE A 688 -18.58 -9.03 -20.90
C ILE A 688 -18.63 -7.51 -20.87
N THR A 689 -19.40 -6.93 -19.95
CA THR A 689 -19.41 -5.47 -19.75
C THR A 689 -18.02 -5.00 -19.31
N ARG A 690 -17.44 -4.10 -20.13
CA ARG A 690 -16.10 -3.55 -19.87
C ARG A 690 -16.18 -2.24 -19.07
N PRO A 691 -15.13 -1.88 -18.31
CA PRO A 691 -15.03 -0.57 -17.67
C PRO A 691 -15.07 0.57 -18.69
N VAL A 692 -15.64 1.71 -18.29
CA VAL A 692 -15.70 2.92 -19.14
C VAL A 692 -14.32 3.50 -19.45
N GLN A 693 -13.33 3.21 -18.61
CA GLN A 693 -11.93 3.59 -18.75
C GLN A 693 -11.04 2.61 -17.99
N GLU A 694 -9.86 2.33 -18.50
CA GLU A 694 -8.82 1.54 -17.85
C GLU A 694 -7.47 2.22 -18.07
N LEU A 695 -6.75 2.53 -17.01
CA LEU A 695 -5.40 3.08 -17.08
C LEU A 695 -4.45 2.06 -17.70
N LYS A 696 -3.68 2.47 -18.71
CA LYS A 696 -2.74 1.61 -19.43
C LYS A 696 -1.32 2.18 -19.49
N GLY A 697 -1.13 3.43 -19.08
CA GLY A 697 0.20 4.05 -19.06
C GLY A 697 0.19 5.46 -18.50
N PHE A 698 1.35 5.92 -18.11
CA PHE A 698 1.55 7.32 -17.69
C PHE A 698 2.99 7.76 -17.94
N GLN A 699 3.20 9.08 -18.02
CA GLN A 699 4.54 9.67 -18.15
C GLN A 699 4.61 10.98 -17.36
N HIS A 700 5.69 11.16 -16.60
CA HIS A 700 6.04 12.45 -16.00
C HIS A 700 6.64 13.38 -17.05
N VAL A 701 6.10 14.59 -17.14
CA VAL A 701 6.55 15.60 -18.11
C VAL A 701 6.83 16.91 -17.38
N THR A 702 8.11 17.31 -17.39
CA THR A 702 8.56 18.62 -16.85
C THR A 702 8.74 19.58 -17.99
N LEU A 703 8.12 20.77 -17.91
CA LEU A 703 8.21 21.81 -18.94
C LEU A 703 8.41 23.19 -18.31
N LYS A 704 9.27 23.97 -18.93
CA LYS A 704 9.44 25.40 -18.64
C LYS A 704 8.30 26.22 -19.25
N PRO A 705 8.07 27.46 -18.78
CA PRO A 705 7.09 28.35 -19.41
C PRO A 705 7.27 28.49 -20.92
N GLY A 706 6.19 28.23 -21.68
CA GLY A 706 6.19 28.25 -23.14
C GLY A 706 6.85 27.05 -23.83
N GLU A 707 7.38 26.09 -23.07
CA GLU A 707 7.96 24.86 -23.64
C GLU A 707 6.88 23.87 -24.03
N SER A 708 7.11 23.18 -25.17
CA SER A 708 6.25 22.10 -25.67
C SER A 708 7.08 20.82 -25.83
N LYS A 709 6.46 19.68 -25.55
CA LYS A 709 7.07 18.35 -25.68
C LYS A 709 6.09 17.36 -26.27
N GLU A 710 6.54 16.55 -27.23
CA GLU A 710 5.78 15.39 -27.71
C GLU A 710 5.85 14.29 -26.65
N VAL A 711 4.68 13.74 -26.27
CA VAL A 711 4.51 12.61 -25.39
C VAL A 711 3.94 11.47 -26.22
N SER A 712 4.60 10.32 -26.20
CA SER A 712 4.25 9.16 -27.03
C SER A 712 4.00 7.94 -26.17
N PHE A 713 2.91 7.23 -26.45
CA PHE A 713 2.56 5.96 -25.84
C PHE A 713 2.50 4.86 -26.89
N LYS A 714 3.12 3.73 -26.60
CA LYS A 714 3.02 2.52 -27.40
C LYS A 714 1.96 1.61 -26.85
N VAL A 715 0.91 1.32 -27.63
CA VAL A 715 -0.20 0.44 -27.28
C VAL A 715 -0.09 -0.86 -28.06
N ASN A 716 -0.21 -2.00 -27.38
CA ASN A 716 -0.20 -3.34 -27.97
C ASN A 716 -1.38 -4.19 -27.43
N ALA A 717 -1.64 -5.33 -28.06
CA ALA A 717 -2.78 -6.18 -27.69
C ALA A 717 -2.67 -6.78 -26.28
N GLU A 718 -1.46 -7.01 -25.76
CA GLU A 718 -1.27 -7.54 -24.40
C GLU A 718 -1.84 -6.60 -23.32
N MET A 719 -1.76 -5.28 -23.53
CA MET A 719 -2.31 -4.28 -22.62
C MET A 719 -3.85 -4.28 -22.58
N LEU A 720 -4.50 -4.90 -23.57
CA LEU A 720 -5.95 -4.93 -23.76
C LEU A 720 -6.58 -6.23 -23.26
N LYS A 721 -5.78 -7.17 -22.76
CA LYS A 721 -6.28 -8.44 -22.21
C LYS A 721 -7.13 -8.25 -20.98
N PHE A 722 -8.12 -9.13 -20.85
CA PHE A 722 -9.00 -9.22 -19.70
C PHE A 722 -9.49 -10.68 -19.51
N TYR A 723 -10.02 -10.97 -18.34
CA TYR A 723 -10.66 -12.25 -18.08
C TYR A 723 -12.11 -12.24 -18.57
N ASN A 724 -12.45 -13.09 -19.55
CA ASN A 724 -13.79 -13.23 -20.08
C ASN A 724 -14.73 -14.01 -19.12
N ALA A 725 -15.97 -14.28 -19.54
CA ALA A 725 -16.95 -15.01 -18.72
C ALA A 725 -16.53 -16.46 -18.35
N LYS A 726 -15.53 -17.03 -19.04
CA LYS A 726 -14.96 -18.36 -18.76
C LYS A 726 -13.66 -18.28 -17.95
N LEU A 727 -13.28 -17.12 -17.47
CA LEU A 727 -12.01 -16.86 -16.80
C LEU A 727 -10.77 -17.16 -17.65
N GLU A 728 -10.89 -17.04 -18.97
CA GLU A 728 -9.79 -17.08 -19.90
C GLU A 728 -9.20 -15.66 -20.06
N TYR A 729 -7.89 -15.49 -20.00
CA TYR A 729 -7.21 -14.21 -20.15
C TYR A 729 -6.93 -13.92 -21.61
N VAL A 730 -7.80 -13.13 -22.24
CA VAL A 730 -7.86 -12.93 -23.70
C VAL A 730 -7.92 -11.45 -24.07
N TYR A 731 -7.57 -11.13 -25.30
CA TYR A 731 -7.99 -9.91 -26.00
C TYR A 731 -9.07 -10.28 -27.03
N GLU A 732 -10.01 -9.37 -27.27
CA GLU A 732 -11.07 -9.56 -28.26
C GLU A 732 -10.96 -8.51 -29.36
N PRO A 733 -11.00 -8.90 -30.66
CA PRO A 733 -11.03 -7.94 -31.76
C PRO A 733 -12.28 -7.07 -31.70
N GLY A 734 -12.11 -5.77 -31.90
CA GLY A 734 -13.21 -4.81 -31.81
C GLY A 734 -12.72 -3.36 -31.88
N GLU A 735 -13.65 -2.44 -31.74
CA GLU A 735 -13.39 -1.01 -31.68
C GLU A 735 -13.09 -0.58 -30.25
N LEU A 736 -12.06 0.23 -30.08
CA LEU A 736 -11.62 0.77 -28.79
C LEU A 736 -11.51 2.30 -28.87
N ASP A 737 -11.90 2.95 -27.80
CA ASP A 737 -11.58 4.35 -27.55
C ASP A 737 -10.24 4.45 -26.81
N LEU A 738 -9.36 5.33 -27.28
CA LEU A 738 -8.08 5.64 -26.65
C LEU A 738 -8.14 7.08 -26.15
N MET A 739 -7.79 7.27 -24.89
CA MET A 739 -7.86 8.55 -24.22
C MET A 739 -6.50 8.93 -23.64
N ILE A 740 -6.08 10.18 -23.83
CA ILE A 740 -4.87 10.74 -23.19
C ILE A 740 -5.26 12.04 -22.52
N GLY A 741 -4.87 12.20 -21.25
CA GLY A 741 -5.25 13.37 -20.48
C GLY A 741 -4.37 13.64 -19.27
N LEU A 742 -4.75 14.66 -18.48
CA LEU A 742 -4.09 15.03 -17.23
C LEU A 742 -4.79 14.44 -16.00
N ASN A 743 -5.98 13.88 -16.20
CA ASN A 743 -6.74 13.05 -15.26
C ASN A 743 -7.76 12.25 -16.05
N CYS A 744 -8.53 11.37 -15.40
CA CYS A 744 -9.50 10.51 -16.09
C CYS A 744 -10.71 11.25 -16.70
N ARG A 745 -10.89 12.54 -16.45
CA ARG A 745 -12.00 13.37 -17.00
C ARG A 745 -11.52 14.38 -18.03
N ASP A 746 -10.36 14.98 -17.83
CA ASP A 746 -9.74 15.91 -18.77
C ASP A 746 -8.89 15.13 -19.77
N VAL A 747 -9.54 14.52 -20.76
CA VAL A 747 -8.93 13.65 -21.76
C VAL A 747 -9.25 14.08 -23.19
N LYS A 748 -8.32 13.85 -24.08
CA LYS A 748 -8.52 13.82 -25.54
C LYS A 748 -8.88 12.39 -25.95
N HIS A 749 -9.66 12.24 -27.04
CA HIS A 749 -10.13 10.96 -27.53
C HIS A 749 -9.58 10.66 -28.94
N SER A 750 -9.34 9.40 -29.21
CA SER A 750 -9.11 8.85 -30.55
C SER A 750 -9.58 7.41 -30.59
N HIS A 751 -9.85 6.87 -31.78
CA HIS A 751 -10.37 5.52 -31.95
C HIS A 751 -9.42 4.66 -32.75
N PHE A 752 -9.38 3.38 -32.43
CA PHE A 752 -8.68 2.36 -33.21
C PHE A 752 -9.42 1.02 -33.15
N THR A 753 -9.11 0.15 -34.09
CA THR A 753 -9.68 -1.22 -34.17
C THR A 753 -8.58 -2.24 -33.88
N LEU A 754 -8.79 -3.12 -32.87
CA LEU A 754 -7.98 -4.32 -32.68
C LEU A 754 -8.42 -5.35 -33.72
N VAL A 755 -7.48 -5.78 -34.57
CA VAL A 755 -7.72 -6.76 -35.66
C VAL A 755 -6.89 -8.02 -35.43
N GLN A 756 -7.39 -9.16 -35.93
CA GLN A 756 -6.68 -10.45 -35.83
C GLN A 756 -5.36 -10.43 -36.59
#